data_31052adf857d4eb44dd2e0dc2233fe5b
#
_entry.id   31052adf857d4eb44dd2e0dc2233fe5b
#
_cell.length_a   1.000
_cell.length_b   1.000
_cell.length_c   1.000
_cell.angle_alpha   90.00
_cell.angle_beta   90.00
_cell.angle_gamma   90.00
#
_symmetry.space_group_name_H-M   'P 1'
#
loop_
_entity.id
_entity.type
_entity.pdbx_description
1 polymer ?
#
loop_
_entity_poly.entity_id
_entity_poly.type
_entity_poly.pdbx_seq_one_letter_code
_entity_poly.pdbx_strand_id
1 'polypeptide(L)'
;MKHLIQLFLSLTLIGLTVTLNAQSRYLIKFKHKGQNAFTLANPSAFLSQRSLDRRIRYGIALDSTDLPVTARYVDSLRAIPTVVVLNVSKWLNQVSILITNTTPANITSVQNKIAGFPFVQSSSAIAQRIAGSSLPAGKQLEVADGTASQRATDLQADFFNYGSSLNQIKIHNGEFLHNIGLRGQTMVIGMLDGGFQNYLTVKAFDSARLNGQILGTHDFVANEANVNNDHPHGEQCFSVIAGNLPGQYIGSAPKASFYLFRTEEAATEYPIEEHNWVCGAERVDSAGGDVISSSLGYYEFQAPLQALSHPFSDMNGNTTMAAIGADLAAKKGMLVVNAAGNQGDPSDSWGRIVTPADGDSVLAVGAVSTSGVPGNFTSRGPSSDGQVKPDVASVGVATVIANQNNGISSGNGTSYACPNMAGLATCLWQGFQEFNNMKIITTLRQVGSRATTPNDTIGYGIPDLKKALINLTKEYSTASGSIATCKTTITWNSKDVSAMKYELERKAPGETGFTKIGEQAGKGNAFANRTYALSDSLINIQAGTISYRIRQIFDTTTATFAADYIDTITVNLTASCVTTAANPQNEVVLVPNPTPRDAFAIKITTTNAIQNLQIRIADMGGKTVHQSTHSKGPGTVLIPISIAGLAKGKYFVSIYGKGQLISTQELLKL
;
A
#
# COMPACT_ATOMS: atom_id res chain seq x y z
N MET A 1 -25.36 80.14 8.61
CA MET A 1 -24.17 79.27 8.74
C MET A 1 -24.10 78.44 10.04
N LYS A 2 -24.60 78.92 11.17
CA LYS A 2 -24.52 78.14 12.45
C LYS A 2 -25.52 76.97 12.52
N HIS A 3 -26.62 77.01 11.84
CA HIS A 3 -27.62 75.90 11.83
C HIS A 3 -27.29 74.80 10.82
N LEU A 4 -26.48 75.03 9.79
CA LEU A 4 -26.04 73.99 8.84
C LEU A 4 -24.89 73.11 9.42
N ILE A 5 -24.10 73.64 10.33
CA ILE A 5 -22.98 72.90 10.97
C ILE A 5 -23.51 71.92 12.04
N GLN A 6 -24.63 72.28 12.73
CA GLN A 6 -25.24 71.36 13.70
C GLN A 6 -26.00 70.18 13.03
N LEU A 7 -26.53 70.37 11.81
CA LEU A 7 -27.15 69.29 11.09
C LEU A 7 -26.15 68.31 10.47
N PHE A 8 -24.93 68.76 10.14
CA PHE A 8 -23.86 67.88 9.64
C PHE A 8 -23.17 67.13 10.76
N LEU A 9 -23.12 67.61 12.00
CA LEU A 9 -22.57 66.88 13.13
C LEU A 9 -23.53 65.81 13.70
N SER A 10 -24.83 65.96 13.49
CA SER A 10 -25.84 64.93 13.89
C SER A 10 -26.01 63.85 12.84
N LEU A 11 -25.67 64.07 11.55
CA LEU A 11 -25.72 63.02 10.52
C LEU A 11 -24.49 62.14 10.45
N THR A 12 -23.34 62.57 11.04
CA THR A 12 -22.12 61.77 11.08
C THR A 12 -22.03 60.82 12.28
N LEU A 13 -23.00 60.87 13.20
CA LEU A 13 -23.05 59.93 14.35
C LEU A 13 -24.04 58.77 14.18
N ILE A 14 -24.76 58.66 13.04
CA ILE A 14 -25.70 57.60 12.76
C ILE A 14 -25.11 56.50 11.82
N GLY A 15 -23.85 56.68 11.40
CA GLY A 15 -23.19 55.83 10.39
C GLY A 15 -22.22 54.78 10.88
N LEU A 16 -22.10 54.49 12.18
CA LEU A 16 -21.23 53.43 12.67
C LEU A 16 -21.94 52.53 13.71
N THR A 17 -23.10 52.00 13.37
CA THR A 17 -23.43 50.68 13.89
C THR A 17 -22.69 49.67 13.01
N VAL A 18 -21.40 49.52 13.23
CA VAL A 18 -20.71 48.28 12.92
C VAL A 18 -21.50 47.22 13.70
N THR A 19 -22.37 46.49 13.03
CA THR A 19 -22.88 45.25 13.58
C THR A 19 -21.62 44.39 13.82
N LEU A 20 -21.10 44.44 15.05
CA LEU A 20 -20.19 43.44 15.58
C LEU A 20 -20.96 42.13 15.47
N ASN A 21 -20.80 41.43 14.34
CA ASN A 21 -21.26 40.07 14.20
C ASN A 21 -20.59 39.28 15.34
N ALA A 22 -21.37 39.04 16.40
CA ALA A 22 -20.83 38.44 17.60
C ALA A 22 -20.34 37.03 17.28
N GLN A 23 -19.07 36.80 17.54
CA GLN A 23 -18.46 35.48 17.41
C GLN A 23 -19.25 34.51 18.29
N SER A 24 -19.75 33.42 17.72
CA SER A 24 -20.68 32.52 18.40
C SER A 24 -20.12 31.12 18.67
N ARG A 25 -19.04 30.73 17.99
CA ARG A 25 -18.37 29.44 18.19
C ARG A 25 -17.01 29.64 18.86
N TYR A 26 -16.78 28.84 19.90
CA TYR A 26 -15.57 28.92 20.72
C TYR A 26 -14.93 27.56 20.86
N LEU A 27 -13.60 27.55 20.95
CA LEU A 27 -12.78 26.39 21.28
C LEU A 27 -12.39 26.49 22.76
N ILE A 28 -12.72 25.47 23.52
CA ILE A 28 -12.42 25.38 24.95
C ILE A 28 -11.39 24.28 25.14
N LYS A 29 -10.18 24.67 25.56
CA LYS A 29 -9.09 23.73 25.83
C LYS A 29 -9.05 23.39 27.32
N PHE A 30 -8.85 22.12 27.64
CA PHE A 30 -8.77 21.63 29.01
C PHE A 30 -7.32 21.41 29.43
N LYS A 31 -7.02 21.64 30.73
CA LYS A 31 -5.68 21.48 31.29
C LYS A 31 -5.21 20.02 31.32
N HIS A 32 -6.15 19.09 31.55
CA HIS A 32 -5.87 17.66 31.76
C HIS A 32 -7.14 16.82 31.56
N LYS A 33 -6.97 15.50 31.56
CA LYS A 33 -8.05 14.52 31.54
C LYS A 33 -8.27 13.86 32.93
N GLY A 34 -8.05 14.58 34.02
CA GLY A 34 -8.12 14.05 35.39
C GLY A 34 -9.50 13.52 35.75
N GLN A 35 -9.54 12.49 36.62
CA GLN A 35 -10.77 11.80 37.04
C GLN A 35 -11.61 11.32 35.85
N ASN A 36 -10.95 10.71 34.86
CA ASN A 36 -11.61 10.12 33.72
C ASN A 36 -12.22 8.75 34.09
N ALA A 37 -13.42 8.46 33.58
CA ALA A 37 -14.06 7.16 33.76
C ALA A 37 -13.38 6.07 32.93
N PHE A 38 -12.63 6.45 31.89
CA PHE A 38 -11.87 5.54 31.01
C PHE A 38 -10.41 5.42 31.47
N THR A 39 -9.82 4.25 31.27
CA THR A 39 -8.41 3.98 31.60
C THR A 39 -7.72 3.31 30.43
N LEU A 40 -6.40 3.50 30.30
CA LEU A 40 -5.59 2.81 29.27
C LEU A 40 -5.53 1.29 29.47
N ALA A 41 -5.90 0.79 30.67
CA ALA A 41 -5.99 -0.65 30.93
C ALA A 41 -7.22 -1.31 30.28
N ASN A 42 -8.26 -0.52 29.93
CA ASN A 42 -9.46 -1.01 29.25
C ASN A 42 -9.73 -0.22 27.95
N PRO A 43 -8.88 -0.31 26.94
CA PRO A 43 -8.98 0.50 25.74
C PRO A 43 -10.15 0.12 24.84
N SER A 44 -10.67 -1.10 24.92
CA SER A 44 -11.84 -1.56 24.15
C SER A 44 -13.13 -0.78 24.48
N ALA A 45 -13.14 -0.02 25.59
CA ALA A 45 -14.25 0.86 25.93
C ALA A 45 -14.35 2.11 25.03
N PHE A 46 -13.29 2.45 24.27
CA PHE A 46 -13.24 3.67 23.43
C PHE A 46 -12.49 3.51 22.11
N LEU A 47 -11.89 2.36 21.84
CA LEU A 47 -11.25 1.98 20.57
C LEU A 47 -11.85 0.68 20.06
N SER A 48 -12.09 0.59 18.74
CA SER A 48 -12.50 -0.65 18.11
C SER A 48 -11.38 -1.70 18.16
N GLN A 49 -11.74 -2.98 18.05
CA GLN A 49 -10.75 -4.06 17.99
C GLN A 49 -9.76 -3.84 16.85
N ARG A 50 -10.21 -3.40 15.67
CA ARG A 50 -9.35 -3.11 14.52
C ARG A 50 -8.31 -2.00 14.83
N SER A 51 -8.71 -0.98 15.59
CA SER A 51 -7.80 0.08 16.07
C SER A 51 -6.73 -0.48 17.01
N LEU A 52 -7.13 -1.38 17.92
CA LEU A 52 -6.21 -2.07 18.84
C LEU A 52 -5.26 -3.01 18.10
N ASP A 53 -5.76 -3.78 17.14
CA ASP A 53 -4.96 -4.71 16.33
C ASP A 53 -3.89 -3.96 15.51
N ARG A 54 -4.22 -2.78 14.95
CA ARG A 54 -3.24 -1.92 14.28
C ARG A 54 -2.11 -1.50 15.22
N ARG A 55 -2.44 -1.07 16.45
CA ARG A 55 -1.44 -0.68 17.46
C ARG A 55 -0.54 -1.84 17.84
N ILE A 56 -1.13 -3.01 18.08
CA ILE A 56 -0.38 -4.24 18.39
C ILE A 56 0.56 -4.59 17.23
N ARG A 57 0.04 -4.58 16.00
CA ARG A 57 0.81 -4.90 14.80
C ARG A 57 2.06 -4.05 14.62
N TYR A 58 1.96 -2.76 14.96
CA TYR A 58 3.05 -1.80 14.76
C TYR A 58 3.79 -1.42 16.06
N GLY A 59 3.50 -2.09 17.16
CA GLY A 59 4.14 -1.81 18.45
C GLY A 59 3.84 -0.42 19.00
N ILE A 60 2.65 0.14 18.71
CA ILE A 60 2.25 1.49 19.13
C ILE A 60 1.64 1.42 20.54
N ALA A 61 2.29 2.06 21.49
CA ALA A 61 1.78 2.15 22.85
C ALA A 61 0.57 3.09 22.92
N LEU A 62 -0.40 2.74 23.77
CA LEU A 62 -1.49 3.64 24.15
C LEU A 62 -0.95 4.74 25.06
N ASP A 63 -1.44 5.97 24.86
CA ASP A 63 -1.07 7.12 25.68
C ASP A 63 -2.31 7.96 26.07
N SER A 64 -2.09 9.06 26.80
CA SER A 64 -3.17 9.93 27.26
C SER A 64 -4.00 10.56 26.14
N THR A 65 -3.48 10.64 24.92
CA THR A 65 -4.24 11.16 23.76
C THR A 65 -5.33 10.18 23.34
N ASP A 66 -5.17 8.87 23.59
CA ASP A 66 -6.19 7.87 23.28
C ASP A 66 -7.42 7.97 24.18
N LEU A 67 -7.25 8.44 25.43
CA LEU A 67 -8.36 8.57 26.38
C LEU A 67 -9.38 9.62 25.90
N PRO A 68 -10.69 9.35 26.00
CA PRO A 68 -11.72 10.37 25.81
C PRO A 68 -11.50 11.60 26.71
N VAL A 69 -12.02 12.73 26.31
CA VAL A 69 -12.10 13.91 27.20
C VAL A 69 -12.96 13.55 28.41
N THR A 70 -12.58 14.04 29.58
CA THR A 70 -13.32 13.77 30.83
C THR A 70 -14.77 14.25 30.73
N ALA A 71 -15.73 13.33 30.81
CA ALA A 71 -17.15 13.59 30.54
C ALA A 71 -17.70 14.75 31.39
N ARG A 72 -17.38 14.80 32.68
CA ARG A 72 -17.83 15.88 33.56
C ARG A 72 -17.42 17.29 33.12
N TYR A 73 -16.31 17.44 32.38
CA TYR A 73 -15.90 18.74 31.86
C TYR A 73 -16.82 19.19 30.72
N VAL A 74 -17.12 18.24 29.82
CA VAL A 74 -18.05 18.48 28.72
C VAL A 74 -19.47 18.74 29.25
N ASP A 75 -19.91 17.97 30.27
CA ASP A 75 -21.23 18.13 30.88
C ASP A 75 -21.37 19.46 31.62
N SER A 76 -20.27 19.97 32.23
CA SER A 76 -20.25 21.30 32.85
C SER A 76 -20.51 22.41 31.82
N LEU A 77 -20.02 22.24 30.58
CA LEU A 77 -20.30 23.17 29.49
C LEU A 77 -21.75 23.04 28.99
N ARG A 78 -22.26 21.81 28.84
CA ARG A 78 -23.66 21.53 28.46
C ARG A 78 -24.66 22.08 29.45
N ALA A 79 -24.30 22.16 30.73
CA ALA A 79 -25.14 22.73 31.78
C ALA A 79 -25.29 24.26 31.71
N ILE A 80 -24.60 24.95 30.81
CA ILE A 80 -24.77 26.39 30.58
C ILE A 80 -25.93 26.57 29.58
N PRO A 81 -27.04 27.26 29.91
CA PRO A 81 -28.30 27.21 29.14
C PRO A 81 -28.22 27.65 27.68
N THR A 82 -27.24 28.48 27.31
CA THR A 82 -27.07 28.97 25.94
C THR A 82 -25.89 28.36 25.20
N VAL A 83 -25.33 27.28 25.76
CA VAL A 83 -24.18 26.56 25.18
C VAL A 83 -24.64 25.24 24.59
N VAL A 84 -24.28 25.02 23.34
CA VAL A 84 -24.37 23.73 22.65
C VAL A 84 -22.95 23.23 22.41
N VAL A 85 -22.65 22.03 22.89
CA VAL A 85 -21.37 21.35 22.58
C VAL A 85 -21.48 20.81 21.17
N LEU A 86 -20.50 21.14 20.32
CA LEU A 86 -20.37 20.66 18.94
C LEU A 86 -19.50 19.42 18.89
N ASN A 87 -18.19 19.57 18.71
CA ASN A 87 -17.25 18.48 18.54
C ASN A 87 -16.25 18.42 19.71
N VAL A 88 -15.83 17.19 20.06
CA VAL A 88 -14.92 16.92 21.17
C VAL A 88 -13.69 16.21 20.64
N SER A 89 -12.51 16.85 20.75
CA SER A 89 -11.23 16.26 20.38
C SER A 89 -10.55 15.62 21.60
N LYS A 90 -10.36 14.31 21.54
CA LYS A 90 -9.61 13.58 22.57
C LYS A 90 -8.10 13.82 22.45
N TRP A 91 -7.57 13.93 21.22
CA TRP A 91 -6.13 14.12 20.99
C TRP A 91 -5.64 15.47 21.51
N LEU A 92 -6.39 16.53 21.22
CA LEU A 92 -6.06 17.89 21.61
C LEU A 92 -6.62 18.29 22.98
N ASN A 93 -7.44 17.41 23.61
CA ASN A 93 -8.10 17.64 24.90
C ASN A 93 -8.90 18.96 24.92
N GLN A 94 -9.77 19.13 23.92
CA GLN A 94 -10.54 20.36 23.70
C GLN A 94 -11.93 20.07 23.16
N VAL A 95 -12.79 21.08 23.18
CA VAL A 95 -14.15 21.00 22.69
C VAL A 95 -14.56 22.27 21.97
N SER A 96 -15.26 22.16 20.86
CA SER A 96 -15.91 23.29 20.24
C SER A 96 -17.35 23.43 20.74
N ILE A 97 -17.75 24.67 21.01
CA ILE A 97 -19.10 25.03 21.49
C ILE A 97 -19.73 26.11 20.62
N LEU A 98 -21.05 26.12 20.58
CA LEU A 98 -21.87 27.20 20.03
C LEU A 98 -22.56 27.94 21.20
N ILE A 99 -22.45 29.26 21.24
CA ILE A 99 -23.26 30.12 22.11
C ILE A 99 -24.47 30.58 21.31
N THR A 100 -25.67 30.11 21.65
CA THR A 100 -26.90 30.33 20.87
C THR A 100 -27.49 31.72 21.05
N ASN A 101 -27.29 32.34 22.22
CA ASN A 101 -27.64 33.73 22.47
C ASN A 101 -26.41 34.63 22.28
N THR A 102 -26.34 35.33 21.16
CA THR A 102 -25.21 36.13 20.72
C THR A 102 -25.22 37.58 21.21
N THR A 103 -26.06 37.94 22.19
CA THR A 103 -25.97 39.27 22.81
C THR A 103 -24.65 39.41 23.53
N PRO A 104 -23.96 40.59 23.45
CA PRO A 104 -22.65 40.80 24.08
C PRO A 104 -22.65 40.47 25.59
N ALA A 105 -23.72 40.83 26.28
CA ALA A 105 -23.87 40.54 27.72
C ALA A 105 -23.92 39.04 28.00
N ASN A 106 -24.64 38.24 27.18
CA ASN A 106 -24.67 36.78 27.35
C ASN A 106 -23.33 36.13 26.99
N ILE A 107 -22.69 36.55 25.90
CA ILE A 107 -21.36 36.03 25.52
C ILE A 107 -20.37 36.26 26.66
N THR A 108 -20.31 37.50 27.20
CA THR A 108 -19.42 37.83 28.35
C THR A 108 -19.75 36.97 29.57
N SER A 109 -21.03 36.80 29.90
CA SER A 109 -21.46 35.98 31.03
C SER A 109 -21.04 34.51 30.86
N VAL A 110 -21.24 33.92 29.67
CA VAL A 110 -20.85 32.55 29.34
C VAL A 110 -19.34 32.39 29.43
N GLN A 111 -18.56 33.32 28.83
CA GLN A 111 -17.08 33.27 28.86
C GLN A 111 -16.55 33.37 30.29
N ASN A 112 -17.08 34.26 31.11
CA ASN A 112 -16.69 34.38 32.52
C ASN A 112 -17.02 33.08 33.30
N LYS A 113 -18.14 32.45 33.04
CA LYS A 113 -18.50 31.18 33.66
C LYS A 113 -17.55 30.07 33.23
N ILE A 114 -17.21 29.96 31.95
CA ILE A 114 -16.25 28.99 31.41
C ILE A 114 -14.86 29.21 32.02
N ALA A 115 -14.38 30.46 32.06
CA ALA A 115 -13.09 30.80 32.64
C ALA A 115 -13.01 30.48 34.16
N GLY A 116 -14.14 30.48 34.86
CA GLY A 116 -14.24 30.08 36.26
C GLY A 116 -14.10 28.58 36.51
N PHE A 117 -14.16 27.74 35.50
CA PHE A 117 -13.94 26.30 35.68
C PHE A 117 -12.46 25.97 35.88
N PRO A 118 -12.06 25.29 36.97
CA PRO A 118 -10.64 25.06 37.30
C PRO A 118 -9.92 24.17 36.28
N PHE A 119 -10.65 23.37 35.50
CA PHE A 119 -10.14 22.46 34.50
C PHE A 119 -9.97 23.12 33.11
N VAL A 120 -10.49 24.32 32.89
CA VAL A 120 -10.34 25.05 31.63
C VAL A 120 -8.95 25.71 31.57
N GLN A 121 -8.26 25.52 30.45
CA GLN A 121 -7.00 26.14 30.15
C GLN A 121 -7.19 27.46 29.40
N SER A 122 -8.00 27.44 28.33
CA SER A 122 -8.27 28.62 27.49
C SER A 122 -9.64 28.51 26.84
N SER A 123 -10.17 29.66 26.43
CA SER A 123 -11.33 29.81 25.58
C SER A 123 -11.02 30.83 24.49
N SER A 124 -11.17 30.47 23.22
CA SER A 124 -10.90 31.32 22.06
C SER A 124 -12.04 31.22 21.04
N ALA A 125 -12.35 32.33 20.38
CA ALA A 125 -13.30 32.32 19.27
C ALA A 125 -12.69 31.64 18.04
N ILE A 126 -13.46 30.76 17.35
CA ILE A 126 -12.98 29.98 16.23
C ILE A 126 -13.88 30.03 15.00
N ALA A 127 -15.10 30.54 15.08
CA ALA A 127 -15.98 30.73 13.92
C ALA A 127 -17.14 31.68 14.25
N GLN A 128 -17.73 32.23 13.18
CA GLN A 128 -19.03 32.92 13.24
C GLN A 128 -20.15 32.00 12.78
N ARG A 129 -21.41 32.41 13.09
CA ARG A 129 -22.61 31.68 12.67
C ARG A 129 -23.08 32.07 11.28
N ILE A 130 -22.71 33.22 10.75
CA ILE A 130 -23.34 33.81 9.55
C ILE A 130 -22.26 33.97 8.46
N ALA A 131 -22.55 33.39 7.30
CA ALA A 131 -21.83 33.69 6.07
C ALA A 131 -22.16 35.16 5.67
N GLY A 132 -21.16 35.99 5.58
CA GLY A 132 -21.36 37.41 5.29
C GLY A 132 -20.18 38.15 4.70
N SER A 133 -19.02 37.50 4.59
CA SER A 133 -17.84 38.02 3.91
C SER A 133 -17.47 37.14 2.72
N SER A 134 -16.79 37.73 1.73
CA SER A 134 -16.23 36.94 0.62
C SER A 134 -15.26 35.91 1.18
N LEU A 135 -15.31 34.69 0.65
CA LEU A 135 -14.33 33.65 0.94
C LEU A 135 -12.90 34.14 0.57
N PRO A 136 -11.86 33.70 1.29
CA PRO A 136 -10.49 33.88 0.84
C PRO A 136 -10.29 33.28 -0.55
N ALA A 137 -9.40 33.84 -1.36
CA ALA A 137 -9.17 33.43 -2.74
C ALA A 137 -8.77 31.95 -2.86
N GLY A 138 -8.17 31.37 -1.82
CA GLY A 138 -7.75 29.96 -1.77
C GLY A 138 -8.80 28.94 -1.36
N LYS A 139 -10.02 29.35 -1.00
CA LYS A 139 -11.08 28.48 -0.44
C LYS A 139 -11.98 27.84 -1.48
N GLN A 140 -11.70 27.85 -2.74
CA GLN A 140 -12.57 27.18 -3.70
C GLN A 140 -12.35 25.68 -3.68
N LEU A 141 -13.35 24.93 -3.19
CA LEU A 141 -13.41 23.49 -3.43
C LEU A 141 -13.77 23.27 -4.90
N GLU A 142 -12.90 22.62 -5.64
CA GLU A 142 -13.05 22.43 -7.08
C GLU A 142 -14.23 21.49 -7.36
N VAL A 143 -15.10 21.88 -8.28
CA VAL A 143 -16.18 21.03 -8.79
C VAL A 143 -16.03 20.86 -10.28
N ALA A 144 -15.98 19.62 -10.73
CA ALA A 144 -15.82 19.29 -12.14
C ALA A 144 -17.18 19.03 -12.79
N ASP A 145 -17.61 19.92 -13.66
CA ASP A 145 -18.89 19.85 -14.38
C ASP A 145 -18.74 19.50 -15.87
N GLY A 146 -17.50 19.45 -16.37
CA GLY A 146 -17.19 19.14 -17.77
C GLY A 146 -17.46 17.68 -18.14
N THR A 147 -17.58 17.39 -19.45
CA THR A 147 -17.62 16.01 -19.96
C THR A 147 -16.22 15.51 -20.27
N ALA A 148 -15.88 14.31 -19.81
CA ALA A 148 -14.60 13.67 -20.13
C ALA A 148 -14.55 13.28 -21.61
N SER A 149 -13.53 13.75 -22.34
CA SER A 149 -13.47 13.67 -23.79
C SER A 149 -12.72 12.47 -24.38
N GLN A 150 -12.15 11.58 -23.58
CA GLN A 150 -11.33 10.48 -24.12
C GLN A 150 -11.72 9.11 -23.56
N ARG A 151 -12.10 8.19 -24.45
CA ARG A 151 -12.08 6.76 -24.22
C ARG A 151 -10.65 6.27 -24.47
N ALA A 152 -9.93 5.84 -23.44
CA ALA A 152 -8.78 4.98 -23.62
C ALA A 152 -9.28 3.60 -24.07
N THR A 153 -8.81 3.12 -25.20
CA THR A 153 -9.04 1.73 -25.61
C THR A 153 -8.03 0.87 -24.87
N ASP A 154 -8.52 0.05 -23.97
CA ASP A 154 -7.71 -0.95 -23.29
C ASP A 154 -7.39 -2.07 -24.28
N LEU A 155 -6.12 -2.19 -24.66
CA LEU A 155 -5.63 -3.20 -25.62
C LEU A 155 -5.10 -4.47 -24.92
N GLN A 156 -5.10 -4.51 -23.58
CA GLN A 156 -4.67 -5.65 -22.78
C GLN A 156 -5.79 -6.10 -21.85
N ALA A 157 -5.83 -7.39 -21.54
CA ALA A 157 -6.81 -7.99 -20.63
C ALA A 157 -6.46 -7.66 -19.16
N ASP A 158 -6.54 -6.39 -18.77
CA ASP A 158 -6.50 -5.98 -17.37
C ASP A 158 -7.70 -6.55 -16.60
N PHE A 159 -7.54 -6.72 -15.29
CA PHE A 159 -8.62 -7.22 -14.44
C PHE A 159 -9.88 -6.33 -14.52
N PHE A 160 -9.68 -5.01 -14.58
CA PHE A 160 -10.75 -4.05 -14.76
C PHE A 160 -10.72 -3.46 -16.18
N ASN A 161 -11.91 -3.25 -16.76
CA ASN A 161 -12.06 -2.35 -17.89
C ASN A 161 -12.25 -0.93 -17.34
N TYR A 162 -11.15 -0.15 -17.29
CA TYR A 162 -11.08 1.17 -16.67
C TYR A 162 -11.86 2.26 -17.41
N GLY A 163 -12.15 2.05 -18.70
CA GLY A 163 -12.73 3.10 -19.51
C GLY A 163 -11.88 4.38 -19.52
N SER A 164 -12.49 5.52 -19.24
CA SER A 164 -11.82 6.84 -19.28
C SER A 164 -10.76 7.03 -18.18
N SER A 165 -10.82 6.27 -17.07
CA SER A 165 -9.89 6.43 -15.95
C SER A 165 -8.56 5.66 -16.10
N LEU A 166 -8.36 4.91 -17.19
CA LEU A 166 -7.18 4.06 -17.38
C LEU A 166 -5.85 4.82 -17.15
N ASN A 167 -5.70 5.97 -17.78
CA ASN A 167 -4.40 6.67 -17.79
C ASN A 167 -4.01 7.23 -16.42
N GLN A 168 -4.99 7.61 -15.57
CA GLN A 168 -4.69 8.09 -14.20
C GLN A 168 -4.26 6.97 -13.25
N ILE A 169 -4.60 5.72 -13.55
CA ILE A 169 -4.12 4.54 -12.84
C ILE A 169 -2.77 4.06 -13.42
N LYS A 170 -2.69 4.02 -14.76
CA LYS A 170 -1.55 3.44 -15.49
C LYS A 170 -0.26 4.23 -15.38
N ILE A 171 -0.31 5.55 -15.21
CA ILE A 171 0.88 6.39 -14.99
C ILE A 171 1.68 5.94 -13.76
N HIS A 172 1.02 5.28 -12.81
CA HIS A 172 1.59 4.71 -11.59
C HIS A 172 1.86 3.20 -11.67
N ASN A 173 1.59 2.53 -12.79
CA ASN A 173 1.48 1.07 -12.89
C ASN A 173 0.49 0.49 -11.85
N GLY A 174 -0.60 1.21 -11.56
CA GLY A 174 -1.61 0.81 -10.57
C GLY A 174 -2.44 -0.39 -11.02
N GLU A 175 -2.66 -0.54 -12.34
CA GLU A 175 -3.32 -1.69 -12.94
C GLU A 175 -2.60 -3.00 -12.61
N PHE A 176 -1.30 -2.96 -12.46
CA PHE A 176 -0.50 -4.12 -12.04
C PHE A 176 -0.92 -4.62 -10.66
N LEU A 177 -1.14 -3.71 -9.69
CA LEU A 177 -1.64 -4.09 -8.36
C LEU A 177 -3.02 -4.74 -8.46
N HIS A 178 -3.91 -4.15 -9.25
CA HIS A 178 -5.25 -4.69 -9.45
C HIS A 178 -5.23 -6.07 -10.11
N ASN A 179 -4.35 -6.30 -11.06
CA ASN A 179 -4.19 -7.58 -11.78
C ASN A 179 -3.74 -8.71 -10.84
N ILE A 180 -2.90 -8.42 -9.86
CA ILE A 180 -2.45 -9.40 -8.86
C ILE A 180 -3.37 -9.52 -7.63
N GLY A 181 -4.53 -8.86 -7.66
CA GLY A 181 -5.56 -9.00 -6.61
C GLY A 181 -5.55 -7.93 -5.52
N LEU A 182 -4.67 -6.93 -5.58
CA LEU A 182 -4.60 -5.81 -4.62
C LEU A 182 -5.50 -4.67 -5.10
N ARG A 183 -6.72 -4.56 -4.58
CA ARG A 183 -7.77 -3.63 -5.02
C ARG A 183 -8.39 -2.86 -3.86
N GLY A 184 -7.78 -2.94 -2.65
CA GLY A 184 -8.22 -2.31 -1.42
C GLY A 184 -9.03 -3.22 -0.48
N GLN A 185 -9.23 -4.50 -0.79
CA GLN A 185 -10.00 -5.41 0.07
C GLN A 185 -9.40 -5.43 1.49
N THR A 186 -10.28 -5.46 2.49
CA THR A 186 -9.95 -5.44 3.93
C THR A 186 -9.35 -4.14 4.45
N MET A 187 -9.00 -3.19 3.58
CA MET A 187 -8.50 -1.87 3.97
C MET A 187 -9.66 -0.89 4.17
N VAL A 188 -9.48 0.03 5.11
CA VAL A 188 -10.48 1.04 5.48
C VAL A 188 -9.90 2.43 5.30
N ILE A 189 -10.57 3.25 4.48
CA ILE A 189 -10.18 4.63 4.19
C ILE A 189 -11.20 5.57 4.85
N GLY A 190 -10.73 6.52 5.66
CA GLY A 190 -11.51 7.65 6.12
C GLY A 190 -11.33 8.81 5.15
N MET A 191 -12.42 9.31 4.59
CA MET A 191 -12.41 10.50 3.76
C MET A 191 -12.89 11.71 4.56
N LEU A 192 -12.12 12.78 4.55
CA LEU A 192 -12.43 14.05 5.20
C LEU A 192 -12.57 15.12 4.11
N ASP A 193 -13.78 15.71 3.99
CA ASP A 193 -14.10 16.63 2.88
C ASP A 193 -15.27 17.56 3.22
N GLY A 194 -15.70 18.38 2.25
CA GLY A 194 -16.78 19.37 2.38
C GLY A 194 -18.20 18.81 2.22
N GLY A 195 -18.37 17.51 1.94
CA GLY A 195 -19.66 16.86 1.72
C GLY A 195 -19.56 15.80 0.63
N PHE A 196 -20.58 14.93 0.56
CA PHE A 196 -20.63 13.80 -0.38
C PHE A 196 -21.99 13.78 -1.10
N GLN A 197 -22.33 14.91 -1.74
CA GLN A 197 -23.63 15.12 -2.35
C GLN A 197 -23.99 13.98 -3.31
N ASN A 198 -25.20 13.41 -3.12
CA ASN A 198 -25.75 12.35 -3.94
C ASN A 198 -25.00 11.00 -3.91
N TYR A 199 -24.03 10.77 -2.99
CA TYR A 199 -23.31 9.49 -2.94
C TYR A 199 -24.25 8.28 -2.77
N LEU A 200 -25.45 8.49 -2.25
CA LEU A 200 -26.47 7.43 -2.10
C LEU A 200 -27.14 7.04 -3.43
N THR A 201 -27.04 7.86 -4.46
CA THR A 201 -27.74 7.66 -5.74
C THR A 201 -26.83 7.61 -6.96
N VAL A 202 -25.58 8.06 -6.84
CA VAL A 202 -24.59 7.99 -7.92
C VAL A 202 -24.22 6.54 -8.21
N LYS A 203 -24.39 6.13 -9.48
CA LYS A 203 -24.20 4.73 -9.94
C LYS A 203 -22.78 4.22 -9.77
N ALA A 204 -21.79 5.12 -9.83
CA ALA A 204 -20.40 4.75 -9.63
C ALA A 204 -20.16 4.10 -8.26
N PHE A 205 -21.04 4.32 -7.28
CA PHE A 205 -20.95 3.75 -5.92
C PHE A 205 -21.90 2.59 -5.68
N ASP A 206 -22.67 2.12 -6.68
CA ASP A 206 -23.58 0.98 -6.49
C ASP A 206 -22.84 -0.24 -5.93
N SER A 207 -21.66 -0.54 -6.47
CA SER A 207 -20.84 -1.64 -5.96
C SER A 207 -20.45 -1.43 -4.49
N ALA A 208 -20.03 -0.24 -4.10
CA ALA A 208 -19.65 0.07 -2.73
C ALA A 208 -20.83 -0.02 -1.77
N ARG A 209 -22.00 0.48 -2.17
CA ARG A 209 -23.24 0.40 -1.38
C ARG A 209 -23.73 -1.03 -1.22
N LEU A 210 -23.84 -1.79 -2.33
CA LEU A 210 -24.37 -3.16 -2.34
C LEU A 210 -23.45 -4.14 -1.57
N ASN A 211 -22.16 -3.91 -1.55
CA ASN A 211 -21.20 -4.73 -0.82
C ASN A 211 -20.95 -4.27 0.62
N GLY A 212 -21.68 -3.24 1.12
CA GLY A 212 -21.50 -2.73 2.47
C GLY A 212 -20.13 -2.12 2.72
N GLN A 213 -19.49 -1.53 1.69
CA GLN A 213 -18.16 -0.92 1.82
C GLN A 213 -18.22 0.46 2.50
N ILE A 214 -19.38 1.14 2.55
CA ILE A 214 -19.56 2.39 3.28
C ILE A 214 -19.93 2.03 4.72
N LEU A 215 -18.95 2.12 5.62
CA LEU A 215 -19.05 1.65 7.02
C LEU A 215 -19.77 2.65 7.92
N GLY A 216 -19.80 3.93 7.54
CA GLY A 216 -20.46 4.97 8.29
C GLY A 216 -20.15 6.37 7.78
N THR A 217 -20.99 7.32 8.22
CA THR A 217 -20.90 8.72 7.85
C THR A 217 -21.04 9.61 9.08
N HIS A 218 -20.50 10.83 9.03
CA HIS A 218 -20.74 11.86 10.03
C HIS A 218 -20.41 13.25 9.49
N ASP A 219 -21.28 14.19 9.79
CA ASP A 219 -21.09 15.62 9.54
C ASP A 219 -20.64 16.30 10.84
N PHE A 220 -19.37 16.73 10.89
CA PHE A 220 -18.81 17.48 12.02
C PHE A 220 -19.18 18.97 11.97
N VAL A 221 -19.68 19.46 10.84
CA VAL A 221 -20.12 20.86 10.68
C VAL A 221 -21.52 21.05 11.27
N ALA A 222 -22.46 20.19 10.87
CA ALA A 222 -23.85 20.21 11.36
C ALA A 222 -24.06 19.33 12.58
N ASN A 223 -23.09 18.45 12.92
CA ASN A 223 -23.16 17.48 14.00
C ASN A 223 -24.29 16.45 13.83
N GLU A 224 -24.34 15.83 12.66
CA GLU A 224 -25.35 14.83 12.30
C GLU A 224 -24.72 13.65 11.52
N ALA A 225 -25.53 12.68 11.13
CA ALA A 225 -25.05 11.52 10.37
C ALA A 225 -25.10 11.71 8.85
N ASN A 226 -25.93 12.64 8.36
CA ASN A 226 -26.15 12.84 6.94
C ASN A 226 -25.01 13.68 6.35
N VAL A 227 -24.43 13.21 5.23
CA VAL A 227 -23.42 13.91 4.43
C VAL A 227 -23.80 13.97 2.95
N ASN A 228 -25.04 13.59 2.63
CA ASN A 228 -25.50 13.41 1.25
C ASN A 228 -26.01 14.70 0.58
N ASN A 229 -26.28 15.74 1.36
CA ASN A 229 -26.96 16.95 0.89
C ASN A 229 -26.03 18.17 0.78
N ASP A 230 -24.76 17.97 1.11
CA ASP A 230 -23.77 19.05 1.19
C ASP A 230 -23.00 19.20 -0.12
N HIS A 231 -21.81 19.74 -0.06
CA HIS A 231 -21.01 20.05 -1.24
C HIS A 231 -20.60 18.78 -2.03
N PRO A 232 -20.60 18.80 -3.39
CA PRO A 232 -20.28 17.63 -4.20
C PRO A 232 -18.78 17.29 -4.26
N HIS A 233 -17.87 18.14 -3.77
CA HIS A 233 -16.44 17.97 -3.90
C HIS A 233 -15.96 16.63 -3.31
N GLY A 234 -16.36 16.28 -2.09
CA GLY A 234 -15.99 15.02 -1.48
C GLY A 234 -16.58 13.80 -2.20
N GLU A 235 -17.76 13.92 -2.81
CA GLU A 235 -18.32 12.87 -3.68
C GLU A 235 -17.42 12.63 -4.89
N GLN A 236 -16.95 13.69 -5.54
CA GLN A 236 -16.04 13.60 -6.68
C GLN A 236 -14.68 13.00 -6.26
N CYS A 237 -14.11 13.42 -5.13
CA CYS A 237 -12.92 12.82 -4.53
C CYS A 237 -13.13 11.35 -4.19
N PHE A 238 -14.29 10.99 -3.63
CA PHE A 238 -14.66 9.62 -3.32
C PHE A 238 -14.74 8.76 -4.58
N SER A 239 -15.22 9.33 -5.70
CA SER A 239 -15.30 8.62 -6.97
C SER A 239 -13.91 8.19 -7.46
N VAL A 240 -12.88 9.01 -7.24
CA VAL A 240 -11.49 8.70 -7.66
C VAL A 240 -10.95 7.45 -6.96
N ILE A 241 -11.43 7.13 -5.76
CA ILE A 241 -11.02 5.91 -5.04
C ILE A 241 -12.01 4.76 -5.28
N ALA A 242 -13.30 5.00 -5.06
CA ALA A 242 -14.31 3.96 -4.91
C ALA A 242 -15.11 3.66 -6.17
N GLY A 243 -15.02 4.50 -7.18
CA GLY A 243 -15.83 4.40 -8.40
C GLY A 243 -15.69 3.04 -9.08
N ASN A 244 -16.82 2.45 -9.52
CA ASN A 244 -16.82 1.12 -10.14
C ASN A 244 -17.94 1.00 -11.19
N LEU A 245 -17.66 1.52 -12.38
CA LEU A 245 -18.48 1.42 -13.59
C LEU A 245 -17.64 0.75 -14.70
N PRO A 246 -17.57 -0.57 -14.76
CA PRO A 246 -16.76 -1.29 -15.74
C PRO A 246 -17.02 -0.84 -17.18
N GLY A 247 -15.94 -0.53 -17.93
CA GLY A 247 -16.00 -0.01 -19.28
C GLY A 247 -16.22 1.50 -19.39
N GLN A 248 -16.48 2.19 -18.28
CA GLN A 248 -16.65 3.65 -18.24
C GLN A 248 -15.64 4.30 -17.29
N TYR A 249 -15.57 3.82 -16.04
CA TYR A 249 -14.79 4.43 -14.99
C TYR A 249 -14.50 3.43 -13.85
N ILE A 250 -13.25 3.33 -13.42
CA ILE A 250 -12.83 2.55 -12.24
C ILE A 250 -11.90 3.42 -11.39
N GLY A 251 -12.17 3.50 -10.10
CA GLY A 251 -11.34 4.19 -9.12
C GLY A 251 -10.08 3.42 -8.74
N SER A 252 -9.23 4.06 -7.94
CA SER A 252 -7.90 3.57 -7.57
C SER A 252 -7.90 2.45 -6.50
N ALA A 253 -8.99 2.34 -5.69
CA ALA A 253 -9.18 1.23 -4.73
C ALA A 253 -10.66 0.83 -4.59
N PRO A 254 -11.30 0.32 -5.66
CA PRO A 254 -12.75 0.14 -5.73
C PRO A 254 -13.29 -0.95 -4.80
N LYS A 255 -12.43 -1.68 -4.09
CA LYS A 255 -12.80 -2.73 -3.13
C LYS A 255 -12.44 -2.40 -1.67
N ALA A 256 -11.94 -1.19 -1.41
CA ALA A 256 -11.74 -0.69 -0.04
C ALA A 256 -13.09 -0.43 0.66
N SER A 257 -13.06 -0.33 1.98
CA SER A 257 -14.18 0.13 2.79
C SER A 257 -13.96 1.58 3.22
N PHE A 258 -15.04 2.31 3.53
CA PHE A 258 -14.97 3.75 3.67
C PHE A 258 -15.76 4.27 4.88
N TYR A 259 -15.19 5.28 5.55
CA TYR A 259 -15.91 6.25 6.35
C TYR A 259 -15.94 7.58 5.60
N LEU A 260 -17.10 8.21 5.49
CA LEU A 260 -17.29 9.50 4.82
C LEU A 260 -17.62 10.57 5.85
N PHE A 261 -16.71 11.51 6.08
CA PHE A 261 -16.82 12.53 7.10
C PHE A 261 -16.77 13.93 6.49
N ARG A 262 -17.84 14.72 6.72
CA ARG A 262 -17.82 16.13 6.40
C ARG A 262 -17.18 16.87 7.56
N THR A 263 -16.02 17.49 7.29
CA THR A 263 -15.27 18.29 8.27
C THR A 263 -15.17 19.74 7.88
N GLU A 264 -15.60 20.08 6.65
CA GLU A 264 -15.41 21.33 5.97
C GLU A 264 -16.74 21.99 5.62
N GLU A 265 -16.88 23.30 5.88
CA GLU A 265 -18.00 24.12 5.41
C GLU A 265 -17.58 24.90 4.16
N ALA A 266 -18.05 24.47 2.99
CA ALA A 266 -17.65 25.07 1.72
C ALA A 266 -17.96 26.57 1.59
N ALA A 267 -18.88 27.09 2.40
CA ALA A 267 -19.31 28.49 2.39
C ALA A 267 -18.51 29.40 3.34
N THR A 268 -17.62 28.83 4.16
CA THR A 268 -16.81 29.59 5.15
C THR A 268 -15.38 29.10 5.20
N GLU A 269 -14.47 29.90 5.79
CA GLU A 269 -13.08 29.51 6.07
C GLU A 269 -12.72 30.03 7.46
N TYR A 270 -12.85 29.17 8.46
CA TYR A 270 -12.61 29.51 9.85
C TYR A 270 -11.78 28.44 10.58
N PRO A 271 -11.04 28.80 11.67
CA PRO A 271 -10.24 27.84 12.43
C PRO A 271 -11.00 26.60 12.96
N ILE A 272 -12.34 26.63 13.02
CA ILE A 272 -13.14 25.49 13.45
C ILE A 272 -13.00 24.32 12.49
N GLU A 273 -12.69 24.56 11.24
CA GLU A 273 -12.57 23.52 10.21
C GLU A 273 -11.34 22.64 10.48
N GLU A 274 -10.24 23.21 10.94
CA GLU A 274 -9.10 22.42 11.43
C GLU A 274 -9.47 21.55 12.64
N HIS A 275 -10.28 22.10 13.58
CA HIS A 275 -10.75 21.31 14.72
C HIS A 275 -11.65 20.15 14.28
N ASN A 276 -12.55 20.39 13.34
CA ASN A 276 -13.41 19.36 12.76
C ASN A 276 -12.58 18.28 12.03
N TRP A 277 -11.55 18.71 11.29
CA TRP A 277 -10.59 17.80 10.63
C TRP A 277 -9.97 16.84 11.65
N VAL A 278 -9.45 17.37 12.77
CA VAL A 278 -8.87 16.54 13.84
C VAL A 278 -9.92 15.59 14.43
N CYS A 279 -11.14 16.05 14.70
CA CYS A 279 -12.22 15.20 15.21
C CYS A 279 -12.58 14.08 14.21
N GLY A 280 -12.57 14.38 12.90
CA GLY A 280 -12.74 13.40 11.84
C GLY A 280 -11.64 12.34 11.85
N ALA A 281 -10.37 12.77 11.90
CA ALA A 281 -9.22 11.88 11.98
C ALA A 281 -9.24 10.97 13.22
N GLU A 282 -9.61 11.52 14.39
CA GLU A 282 -9.80 10.77 15.62
C GLU A 282 -10.89 9.69 15.50
N ARG A 283 -11.97 9.99 14.77
CA ARG A 283 -13.04 9.03 14.54
C ARG A 283 -12.62 7.92 13.60
N VAL A 284 -11.85 8.23 12.54
CA VAL A 284 -11.22 7.22 11.68
C VAL A 284 -10.32 6.30 12.50
N ASP A 285 -9.45 6.87 13.37
CA ASP A 285 -8.59 6.09 14.27
C ASP A 285 -9.37 5.16 15.17
N SER A 286 -10.35 5.70 15.88
CA SER A 286 -11.14 4.95 16.87
C SER A 286 -11.95 3.83 16.21
N ALA A 287 -12.44 4.04 15.00
CA ALA A 287 -13.18 3.07 14.21
C ALA A 287 -12.28 2.00 13.57
N GLY A 288 -10.96 2.23 13.54
CA GLY A 288 -9.97 1.29 12.99
C GLY A 288 -9.69 1.50 11.51
N GLY A 289 -9.81 2.74 11.00
CA GLY A 289 -9.36 3.08 9.65
C GLY A 289 -7.85 2.92 9.47
N ASP A 290 -7.42 2.59 8.28
CA ASP A 290 -6.00 2.42 7.95
C ASP A 290 -5.43 3.68 7.29
N VAL A 291 -6.21 4.33 6.43
CA VAL A 291 -5.79 5.46 5.61
C VAL A 291 -6.74 6.63 5.83
N ILE A 292 -6.22 7.85 5.87
CA ILE A 292 -6.98 9.09 5.74
C ILE A 292 -6.68 9.66 4.37
N SER A 293 -7.73 9.98 3.59
CA SER A 293 -7.65 10.76 2.36
C SER A 293 -8.33 12.10 2.61
N SER A 294 -7.57 13.18 2.57
CA SER A 294 -8.05 14.53 2.83
C SER A 294 -7.68 15.46 1.68
N SER A 295 -8.70 16.01 1.03
CA SER A 295 -8.53 16.95 -0.08
C SER A 295 -8.76 18.39 0.38
N LEU A 296 -8.30 18.69 1.60
CA LEU A 296 -8.49 19.95 2.31
C LEU A 296 -7.16 20.61 2.65
N GLY A 297 -7.20 21.93 2.90
CA GLY A 297 -6.00 22.65 3.34
C GLY A 297 -6.30 24.06 3.82
N TYR A 298 -5.56 24.53 4.80
CA TYR A 298 -5.80 25.76 5.54
C TYR A 298 -4.56 26.67 5.54
N TYR A 299 -4.74 27.95 5.37
CA TYR A 299 -3.70 28.96 5.60
C TYR A 299 -4.28 30.34 5.86
N GLU A 300 -5.39 30.74 5.23
CA GLU A 300 -6.02 32.04 5.36
C GLU A 300 -7.45 31.90 5.86
N PHE A 301 -7.81 32.64 6.90
CA PHE A 301 -9.17 32.68 7.44
C PHE A 301 -9.86 33.96 7.10
N GLN A 302 -11.21 33.89 6.97
CA GLN A 302 -12.01 35.04 6.62
C GLN A 302 -12.30 35.94 7.85
N ALA A 303 -12.71 37.18 7.57
CA ALA A 303 -13.13 38.13 8.59
C ALA A 303 -14.24 37.58 9.50
N PRO A 304 -14.21 37.89 10.80
CA PRO A 304 -13.26 38.74 11.50
C PRO A 304 -12.07 37.99 12.10
N LEU A 305 -11.81 36.73 11.72
CA LEU A 305 -10.77 35.89 12.28
C LEU A 305 -9.48 35.85 11.44
N GLN A 306 -9.32 36.76 10.48
CA GLN A 306 -8.13 36.86 9.62
C GLN A 306 -6.82 36.93 10.40
N ALA A 307 -6.83 37.55 11.60
CA ALA A 307 -5.64 37.62 12.46
C ALA A 307 -5.17 36.23 12.97
N LEU A 308 -5.97 35.18 12.78
CA LEU A 308 -5.64 33.80 13.11
C LEU A 308 -5.12 33.04 11.89
N SER A 309 -5.06 33.66 10.70
CA SER A 309 -4.48 33.06 9.50
C SER A 309 -3.02 32.69 9.74
N HIS A 310 -2.61 31.58 9.12
CA HIS A 310 -1.26 31.03 9.31
C HIS A 310 -0.27 31.73 8.36
N PRO A 311 0.79 32.39 8.89
CA PRO A 311 1.91 32.79 8.07
C PRO A 311 2.67 31.56 7.58
N PHE A 312 3.48 31.70 6.52
CA PHE A 312 4.25 30.58 5.99
C PHE A 312 5.15 29.90 7.02
N SER A 313 5.65 30.66 8.02
CA SER A 313 6.45 30.11 9.13
C SER A 313 5.73 28.99 9.92
N ASP A 314 4.42 28.94 9.86
CA ASP A 314 3.62 27.94 10.56
C ASP A 314 3.46 26.64 9.75
N MET A 315 3.82 26.65 8.45
CA MET A 315 3.84 25.48 7.58
C MET A 315 5.08 24.61 7.86
N ASN A 316 5.23 24.13 9.08
CA ASN A 316 6.39 23.40 9.62
C ASN A 316 6.02 22.04 10.23
N GLY A 317 4.80 21.56 9.99
CA GLY A 317 4.30 20.29 10.51
C GLY A 317 3.93 20.29 12.01
N ASN A 318 4.35 21.32 12.77
CA ASN A 318 4.29 21.27 14.24
C ASN A 318 3.47 22.41 14.88
N THR A 319 2.98 23.37 14.10
CA THR A 319 2.36 24.60 14.62
C THR A 319 0.85 24.58 14.47
N THR A 320 0.32 24.26 13.30
CA THR A 320 -1.12 24.31 13.01
C THR A 320 -1.87 23.15 13.65
N MET A 321 -3.16 23.37 13.93
CA MET A 321 -3.98 22.35 14.58
C MET A 321 -4.16 21.13 13.67
N ALA A 322 -4.33 21.36 12.37
CA ALA A 322 -4.51 20.30 11.38
C ALA A 322 -3.23 19.46 11.22
N ALA A 323 -2.04 20.07 11.14
CA ALA A 323 -0.77 19.33 11.02
C ALA A 323 -0.49 18.49 12.29
N ILE A 324 -0.65 19.08 13.47
CA ILE A 324 -0.53 18.33 14.75
C ILE A 324 -1.48 17.14 14.78
N GLY A 325 -2.73 17.33 14.34
CA GLY A 325 -3.71 16.25 14.25
C GLY A 325 -3.32 15.15 13.24
N ALA A 326 -2.78 15.55 12.10
CA ALA A 326 -2.32 14.63 11.05
C ALA A 326 -1.13 13.77 11.51
N ASP A 327 -0.15 14.39 12.18
CA ASP A 327 0.98 13.65 12.76
C ASP A 327 0.57 12.74 13.91
N LEU A 328 -0.42 13.15 14.72
CA LEU A 328 -1.02 12.25 15.71
C LEU A 328 -1.72 11.06 15.03
N ALA A 329 -2.45 11.28 13.94
CA ALA A 329 -3.05 10.21 13.15
C ALA A 329 -1.99 9.23 12.64
N ALA A 330 -0.91 9.74 12.08
CA ALA A 330 0.22 8.94 11.62
C ALA A 330 0.92 8.19 12.77
N LYS A 331 1.11 8.84 13.92
CA LYS A 331 1.65 8.21 15.14
C LYS A 331 0.77 7.06 15.63
N LYS A 332 -0.55 7.12 15.42
CA LYS A 332 -1.49 6.03 15.71
C LYS A 332 -1.47 4.91 14.65
N GLY A 333 -0.60 5.01 13.65
CA GLY A 333 -0.34 4.00 12.62
C GLY A 333 -1.22 4.12 11.38
N MET A 334 -1.91 5.24 11.16
CA MET A 334 -2.65 5.50 9.93
C MET A 334 -1.75 6.14 8.86
N LEU A 335 -1.97 5.84 7.60
CA LEU A 335 -1.38 6.56 6.48
C LEU A 335 -2.23 7.80 6.20
N VAL A 336 -1.67 8.98 6.44
CA VAL A 336 -2.33 10.25 6.14
C VAL A 336 -1.88 10.73 4.76
N VAL A 337 -2.83 10.85 3.84
CA VAL A 337 -2.61 11.37 2.48
C VAL A 337 -3.40 12.67 2.35
N ASN A 338 -2.72 13.77 2.02
CA ASN A 338 -3.33 15.08 1.92
C ASN A 338 -2.96 15.79 0.62
N ALA A 339 -3.90 16.55 0.07
CA ALA A 339 -3.65 17.42 -1.09
C ALA A 339 -2.64 18.51 -0.74
N ALA A 340 -1.70 18.80 -1.64
CA ALA A 340 -0.66 19.81 -1.40
C ALA A 340 -1.21 21.25 -1.37
N GLY A 341 -2.37 21.47 -1.99
CA GLY A 341 -3.00 22.78 -2.20
C GLY A 341 -2.96 23.23 -3.66
N ASN A 342 -3.76 24.24 -4.00
CA ASN A 342 -3.94 24.75 -5.37
C ASN A 342 -3.50 26.21 -5.57
N GLN A 343 -2.61 26.67 -4.71
CA GLN A 343 -2.08 28.05 -4.66
C GLN A 343 -0.83 28.27 -5.51
N GLY A 344 -0.40 27.26 -6.31
CA GLY A 344 0.87 27.34 -7.07
C GLY A 344 0.84 28.24 -8.30
N ASP A 345 -0.31 28.81 -8.70
CA ASP A 345 -0.38 29.76 -9.79
C ASP A 345 0.48 30.99 -9.49
N PRO A 346 1.30 31.47 -10.44
CA PRO A 346 2.14 32.66 -10.21
C PRO A 346 1.36 33.93 -9.84
N SER A 347 0.07 33.99 -10.10
CA SER A 347 -0.82 35.10 -9.70
C SER A 347 -1.32 34.97 -8.26
N ASP A 348 -1.21 33.80 -7.62
CA ASP A 348 -1.53 33.60 -6.21
C ASP A 348 -0.38 34.10 -5.34
N SER A 349 -0.71 34.95 -4.38
CA SER A 349 0.28 35.54 -3.48
C SER A 349 0.89 34.54 -2.49
N TRP A 350 0.23 33.40 -2.24
CA TRP A 350 0.72 32.36 -1.34
C TRP A 350 1.74 31.44 -2.02
N GLY A 351 1.39 30.80 -3.12
CA GLY A 351 2.28 29.98 -3.93
C GLY A 351 2.80 28.68 -3.27
N ARG A 352 2.47 28.43 -2.01
CA ARG A 352 3.08 27.42 -1.14
C ARG A 352 2.09 26.32 -0.77
N ILE A 353 2.63 25.22 -0.19
CA ILE A 353 1.82 24.18 0.43
C ILE A 353 0.95 24.76 1.55
N VAL A 354 -0.12 24.06 1.88
CA VAL A 354 -1.08 24.42 2.93
C VAL A 354 -1.13 23.32 3.99
N THR A 355 -1.48 23.68 5.24
CA THR A 355 -1.64 22.66 6.29
C THR A 355 -2.89 21.82 6.02
N PRO A 356 -2.87 20.49 6.32
CA PRO A 356 -1.83 19.69 6.97
C PRO A 356 -0.83 19.00 6.01
N ALA A 357 -0.71 19.44 4.75
CA ALA A 357 0.27 18.88 3.81
C ALA A 357 1.73 19.12 4.24
N ASP A 358 1.97 20.10 5.10
CA ASP A 358 3.27 20.40 5.72
C ASP A 358 3.69 19.39 6.79
N GLY A 359 2.77 18.55 7.28
CA GLY A 359 3.02 17.58 8.36
C GLY A 359 4.18 16.62 8.06
N ASP A 360 4.98 16.30 9.09
CA ASP A 360 6.18 15.47 8.98
C ASP A 360 5.88 14.05 8.50
N SER A 361 4.76 13.51 8.98
CA SER A 361 4.30 12.14 8.73
C SER A 361 3.15 12.07 7.72
N VAL A 362 2.91 13.13 6.96
CA VAL A 362 1.86 13.26 5.95
C VAL A 362 2.43 13.03 4.56
N LEU A 363 1.79 12.19 3.76
CA LEU A 363 2.05 12.07 2.33
C LEU A 363 1.31 13.20 1.59
N ALA A 364 2.00 14.31 1.36
CA ALA A 364 1.48 15.44 0.58
C ALA A 364 1.55 15.13 -0.92
N VAL A 365 0.44 15.34 -1.64
CA VAL A 365 0.30 14.96 -3.04
C VAL A 365 0.08 16.19 -3.93
N GLY A 366 1.03 16.43 -4.83
CA GLY A 366 0.94 17.43 -5.91
C GLY A 366 0.20 16.90 -7.14
N ALA A 367 -0.18 17.81 -8.03
CA ALA A 367 -0.98 17.50 -9.22
C ALA A 367 -0.14 17.48 -10.50
N VAL A 368 -0.29 16.41 -11.29
CA VAL A 368 0.24 16.29 -12.65
C VAL A 368 -0.85 15.86 -13.62
N SER A 369 -0.61 16.03 -14.93
CA SER A 369 -1.44 15.42 -15.99
C SER A 369 -1.09 13.94 -16.17
N THR A 370 -1.85 13.22 -16.98
CA THR A 370 -1.56 11.82 -17.38
C THR A 370 -0.26 11.66 -18.18
N SER A 371 0.32 12.77 -18.67
CA SER A 371 1.65 12.81 -19.29
C SER A 371 2.77 13.24 -18.32
N GLY A 372 2.46 13.42 -17.04
CA GLY A 372 3.42 13.78 -15.99
C GLY A 372 3.77 15.26 -15.94
N VAL A 373 3.05 16.13 -16.65
CA VAL A 373 3.27 17.58 -16.62
C VAL A 373 2.58 18.16 -15.37
N PRO A 374 3.31 18.92 -14.52
CA PRO A 374 2.72 19.54 -13.33
C PRO A 374 1.61 20.54 -13.68
N GLY A 375 0.53 20.56 -12.88
CA GLY A 375 -0.49 21.59 -12.93
C GLY A 375 0.08 22.93 -12.44
N ASN A 376 -0.22 24.03 -13.14
CA ASN A 376 0.27 25.36 -12.73
C ASN A 376 -0.21 25.75 -11.32
N PHE A 377 -1.39 25.27 -10.95
CA PHE A 377 -2.04 25.53 -9.66
C PHE A 377 -1.42 24.72 -8.50
N THR A 378 -0.68 23.64 -8.77
CA THR A 378 -0.16 22.80 -7.67
C THR A 378 0.74 23.59 -6.73
N SER A 379 0.38 23.62 -5.45
CA SER A 379 1.15 24.30 -4.40
C SER A 379 2.55 23.70 -4.28
N ARG A 380 3.50 24.58 -3.94
CA ARG A 380 4.95 24.25 -3.97
C ARG A 380 5.55 24.26 -2.58
N GLY A 381 6.49 23.37 -2.38
CA GLY A 381 7.39 23.39 -1.24
C GLY A 381 8.51 24.43 -1.34
N PRO A 382 9.53 24.26 -0.51
CA PRO A 382 9.56 23.36 0.63
C PRO A 382 8.57 23.79 1.72
N SER A 383 8.40 22.96 2.78
CA SER A 383 7.81 23.45 4.04
C SER A 383 8.71 24.53 4.66
N SER A 384 8.20 25.28 5.65
CA SER A 384 8.98 26.37 6.24
C SER A 384 10.20 25.91 7.05
N ASP A 385 10.21 24.64 7.45
CA ASP A 385 11.34 23.97 8.12
C ASP A 385 12.26 23.21 7.13
N GLY A 386 11.99 23.32 5.80
CA GLY A 386 12.87 22.84 4.74
C GLY A 386 12.63 21.41 4.27
N GLN A 387 11.50 20.77 4.60
CA GLN A 387 11.16 19.45 4.07
C GLN A 387 10.79 19.54 2.59
N VAL A 388 11.15 18.49 1.85
CA VAL A 388 10.67 18.31 0.46
C VAL A 388 9.15 18.09 0.49
N LYS A 389 8.42 19.07 -0.01
CA LYS A 389 6.96 19.00 -0.21
C LYS A 389 6.60 19.57 -1.60
N PRO A 390 5.52 19.09 -2.25
CA PRO A 390 4.80 17.88 -1.87
C PRO A 390 5.74 16.66 -1.83
N ASP A 391 5.31 15.55 -1.23
CA ASP A 391 6.12 14.35 -1.20
C ASP A 391 6.19 13.69 -2.58
N VAL A 392 5.03 13.50 -3.18
CA VAL A 392 4.86 12.84 -4.48
C VAL A 392 3.81 13.58 -5.30
N ALA A 393 3.65 13.19 -6.56
CA ALA A 393 2.60 13.71 -7.41
C ALA A 393 1.75 12.59 -8.01
N SER A 394 0.49 12.90 -8.25
CA SER A 394 -0.47 12.02 -8.93
C SER A 394 -1.33 12.83 -9.91
N VAL A 395 -2.20 12.15 -10.66
CA VAL A 395 -3.03 12.83 -11.65
C VAL A 395 -4.05 13.72 -10.95
N GLY A 396 -3.89 15.02 -11.16
CA GLY A 396 -4.75 16.09 -10.66
C GLY A 396 -5.07 17.13 -11.74
N VAL A 397 -4.56 16.93 -12.98
CA VAL A 397 -4.88 17.76 -14.14
C VAL A 397 -5.71 16.92 -15.09
N ALA A 398 -6.92 17.42 -15.42
CA ALA A 398 -7.92 16.72 -16.21
C ALA A 398 -8.21 15.30 -15.67
N THR A 399 -8.22 15.15 -14.35
CA THR A 399 -8.55 13.89 -13.69
C THR A 399 -9.97 13.50 -13.99
N VAL A 400 -10.18 12.29 -14.46
CA VAL A 400 -11.51 11.74 -14.71
C VAL A 400 -12.16 11.37 -13.40
N ILE A 401 -13.41 11.80 -13.22
CA ILE A 401 -14.24 11.57 -12.04
C ILE A 401 -15.65 11.11 -12.45
N ALA A 402 -16.36 10.43 -11.55
CA ALA A 402 -17.81 10.36 -11.60
C ALA A 402 -18.36 11.54 -10.79
N ASN A 403 -19.43 12.19 -11.30
CA ASN A 403 -20.01 13.36 -10.65
C ASN A 403 -21.39 13.06 -10.07
N GLN A 404 -21.85 13.96 -9.21
CA GLN A 404 -23.12 13.88 -8.47
C GLN A 404 -24.37 13.75 -9.36
N ASN A 405 -24.24 13.95 -10.68
CA ASN A 405 -25.32 13.82 -11.66
C ASN A 405 -25.26 12.51 -12.47
N ASN A 406 -24.51 11.52 -12.02
CA ASN A 406 -24.26 10.25 -12.73
C ASN A 406 -23.49 10.41 -14.06
N GLY A 407 -22.81 11.51 -14.27
CA GLY A 407 -21.93 11.75 -15.41
C GLY A 407 -20.48 11.34 -15.12
N ILE A 408 -19.71 11.19 -16.20
CA ILE A 408 -18.26 11.10 -16.14
C ILE A 408 -17.72 12.45 -16.62
N SER A 409 -16.99 13.13 -15.74
CA SER A 409 -16.42 14.45 -15.95
C SER A 409 -14.91 14.44 -15.81
N SER A 410 -14.27 15.58 -16.01
CA SER A 410 -12.86 15.76 -15.67
C SER A 410 -12.65 17.09 -14.95
N GLY A 411 -11.75 17.09 -13.95
CA GLY A 411 -11.45 18.27 -13.15
C GLY A 411 -9.96 18.46 -12.91
N ASN A 412 -9.62 19.66 -12.42
CA ASN A 412 -8.26 20.02 -12.04
C ASN A 412 -8.24 20.28 -10.53
N GLY A 413 -7.21 19.81 -9.83
CA GLY A 413 -7.02 20.05 -8.42
C GLY A 413 -6.09 19.00 -7.80
N THR A 414 -5.28 19.40 -6.84
CA THR A 414 -4.57 18.45 -5.97
C THR A 414 -5.56 17.61 -5.16
N SER A 415 -6.80 18.11 -5.03
CA SER A 415 -7.94 17.41 -4.44
C SER A 415 -8.29 16.11 -5.16
N TYR A 416 -7.99 15.97 -6.44
CA TYR A 416 -8.17 14.72 -7.20
C TYR A 416 -6.90 13.87 -7.25
N ALA A 417 -5.73 14.51 -7.20
CA ALA A 417 -4.45 13.81 -7.12
C ALA A 417 -4.30 13.03 -5.80
N CYS A 418 -4.72 13.63 -4.71
CA CYS A 418 -4.67 13.05 -3.37
C CYS A 418 -5.43 11.71 -3.28
N PRO A 419 -6.73 11.62 -3.58
CA PRO A 419 -7.46 10.36 -3.51
C PRO A 419 -6.95 9.32 -4.50
N ASN A 420 -6.49 9.73 -5.70
CA ASN A 420 -5.88 8.77 -6.62
C ASN A 420 -4.67 8.07 -5.98
N MET A 421 -3.76 8.82 -5.37
CA MET A 421 -2.60 8.27 -4.66
C MET A 421 -3.01 7.53 -3.39
N ALA A 422 -3.97 8.03 -2.62
CA ALA A 422 -4.46 7.38 -1.40
C ALA A 422 -5.02 5.98 -1.68
N GLY A 423 -5.83 5.83 -2.74
CA GLY A 423 -6.34 4.52 -3.14
C GLY A 423 -5.24 3.57 -3.62
N LEU A 424 -4.32 4.04 -4.45
CA LEU A 424 -3.20 3.22 -4.94
C LEU A 424 -2.25 2.82 -3.80
N ALA A 425 -1.93 3.72 -2.88
CA ALA A 425 -1.14 3.43 -1.68
C ALA A 425 -1.85 2.42 -0.77
N THR A 426 -3.18 2.51 -0.68
CA THR A 426 -4.02 1.53 0.04
C THR A 426 -3.90 0.13 -0.58
N CYS A 427 -3.95 0.03 -1.92
CA CYS A 427 -3.75 -1.24 -2.62
C CYS A 427 -2.36 -1.83 -2.39
N LEU A 428 -1.32 -1.01 -2.43
CA LEU A 428 0.05 -1.43 -2.11
C LEU A 428 0.16 -1.93 -0.67
N TRP A 429 -0.37 -1.16 0.29
CA TRP A 429 -0.30 -1.49 1.71
C TRP A 429 -1.14 -2.73 2.08
N GLN A 430 -2.25 -2.97 1.36
CA GLN A 430 -3.01 -4.22 1.47
C GLN A 430 -2.11 -5.46 1.30
N GLY A 431 -1.14 -5.40 0.40
CA GLY A 431 -0.19 -6.49 0.17
C GLY A 431 0.87 -6.64 1.27
N PHE A 432 1.09 -5.60 2.09
CA PHE A 432 2.23 -5.52 3.01
C PHE A 432 1.86 -4.89 4.36
N GLN A 433 0.82 -5.40 4.98
CA GLN A 433 0.37 -4.92 6.31
C GLN A 433 1.38 -5.21 7.45
N GLU A 434 2.46 -5.94 7.19
CA GLU A 434 3.59 -6.13 8.10
C GLU A 434 4.45 -4.86 8.23
N PHE A 435 4.42 -3.99 7.22
CA PHE A 435 5.09 -2.70 7.25
C PHE A 435 4.13 -1.61 7.72
N ASN A 436 4.66 -0.64 8.46
CA ASN A 436 3.86 0.49 8.95
C ASN A 436 3.64 1.57 7.87
N ASN A 437 2.80 2.56 8.20
CA ASN A 437 2.47 3.70 7.35
C ASN A 437 3.72 4.47 6.85
N MET A 438 4.71 4.73 7.72
CA MET A 438 5.91 5.48 7.35
C MET A 438 6.79 4.72 6.35
N LYS A 439 6.79 3.37 6.43
CA LYS A 439 7.47 2.54 5.44
C LYS A 439 6.82 2.68 4.06
N ILE A 440 5.49 2.75 4.00
CA ILE A 440 4.77 2.97 2.73
C ILE A 440 5.13 4.34 2.15
N ILE A 441 5.10 5.42 2.94
CA ILE A 441 5.50 6.77 2.50
C ILE A 441 6.93 6.76 1.95
N THR A 442 7.88 6.19 2.71
CA THR A 442 9.28 6.12 2.31
C THR A 442 9.45 5.33 1.00
N THR A 443 8.74 4.21 0.86
CA THR A 443 8.79 3.41 -0.37
C THR A 443 8.26 4.18 -1.56
N LEU A 444 7.14 4.91 -1.43
CA LEU A 444 6.58 5.73 -2.51
C LEU A 444 7.55 6.84 -2.95
N ARG A 445 8.22 7.51 -2.01
CA ARG A 445 9.28 8.50 -2.29
C ARG A 445 10.46 7.85 -3.05
N GLN A 446 10.91 6.67 -2.63
CA GLN A 446 12.05 5.94 -3.22
C GLN A 446 11.81 5.46 -4.66
N VAL A 447 10.57 5.26 -5.06
CA VAL A 447 10.20 4.80 -6.42
C VAL A 447 9.60 5.91 -7.28
N GLY A 448 9.59 7.13 -6.79
CA GLY A 448 9.15 8.30 -7.53
C GLY A 448 10.04 8.59 -8.73
N SER A 449 9.49 9.19 -9.77
CA SER A 449 10.21 9.52 -11.01
C SER A 449 11.38 10.51 -10.80
N ARG A 450 11.45 11.13 -9.61
CA ARG A 450 12.51 12.05 -9.16
C ARG A 450 13.12 11.63 -7.81
N ALA A 451 13.12 10.34 -7.49
CA ALA A 451 13.56 9.82 -6.19
C ALA A 451 14.94 10.33 -5.74
N THR A 452 15.88 10.53 -6.67
CA THR A 452 17.26 11.01 -6.40
C THR A 452 17.46 12.52 -6.56
N THR A 453 16.50 13.21 -7.19
CA THR A 453 16.56 14.65 -7.48
C THR A 453 15.19 15.29 -7.26
N PRO A 454 14.65 15.26 -6.03
CA PRO A 454 13.35 15.86 -5.75
C PRO A 454 13.35 17.36 -5.98
N ASN A 455 12.15 17.92 -6.17
CA ASN A 455 11.97 19.36 -6.31
C ASN A 455 10.69 19.84 -5.60
N ASP A 456 10.55 21.15 -5.47
CA ASP A 456 9.44 21.76 -4.72
C ASP A 456 8.09 21.73 -5.46
N THR A 457 8.02 21.24 -6.71
CA THR A 457 6.78 21.24 -7.49
C THR A 457 6.05 19.89 -7.42
N ILE A 458 6.81 18.79 -7.54
CA ILE A 458 6.26 17.41 -7.54
C ILE A 458 6.99 16.48 -6.58
N GLY A 459 7.82 17.04 -5.70
CA GLY A 459 8.57 16.29 -4.71
C GLY A 459 9.47 15.22 -5.31
N TYR A 460 9.37 14.00 -4.81
CA TYR A 460 10.06 12.82 -5.33
C TYR A 460 9.46 12.33 -6.66
N GLY A 461 8.45 13.03 -7.18
CA GLY A 461 7.84 12.77 -8.48
C GLY A 461 6.69 11.76 -8.42
N ILE A 462 6.47 11.07 -9.54
CA ILE A 462 5.34 10.14 -9.74
C ILE A 462 5.78 8.74 -9.30
N PRO A 463 5.19 8.16 -8.25
CA PRO A 463 5.54 6.81 -7.77
C PRO A 463 5.19 5.72 -8.79
N ASP A 464 6.10 4.75 -8.97
CA ASP A 464 5.88 3.52 -9.73
C ASP A 464 5.52 2.38 -8.75
N LEU A 465 4.24 1.99 -8.72
CA LEU A 465 3.76 1.01 -7.72
C LEU A 465 4.22 -0.42 -8.01
N LYS A 466 4.57 -0.74 -9.25
CA LYS A 466 5.20 -2.02 -9.59
C LYS A 466 6.60 -2.11 -8.96
N LYS A 467 7.39 -1.04 -9.04
CA LYS A 467 8.69 -0.96 -8.35
C LYS A 467 8.52 -0.95 -6.82
N ALA A 468 7.51 -0.24 -6.32
CA ALA A 468 7.20 -0.23 -4.89
C ALA A 468 6.90 -1.64 -4.36
N LEU A 469 6.07 -2.40 -5.06
CA LEU A 469 5.75 -3.79 -4.72
C LEU A 469 7.01 -4.66 -4.74
N ILE A 470 7.86 -4.54 -5.77
CA ILE A 470 9.11 -5.28 -5.87
C ILE A 470 10.03 -4.97 -4.68
N ASN A 471 10.22 -3.69 -4.34
CA ASN A 471 11.07 -3.28 -3.22
C ASN A 471 10.55 -3.83 -1.88
N LEU A 472 9.24 -3.74 -1.63
CA LEU A 472 8.64 -4.29 -0.41
C LEU A 472 8.71 -5.83 -0.39
N THR A 473 8.57 -6.49 -1.53
CA THR A 473 8.71 -7.95 -1.62
C THR A 473 10.14 -8.37 -1.30
N LYS A 474 11.15 -7.66 -1.80
CA LYS A 474 12.57 -7.93 -1.46
C LYS A 474 12.83 -7.80 0.03
N GLU A 475 12.32 -6.75 0.64
CA GLU A 475 12.50 -6.51 2.08
C GLU A 475 11.73 -7.51 2.95
N TYR A 476 10.58 -7.97 2.47
CA TYR A 476 9.75 -8.96 3.16
C TYR A 476 10.34 -10.37 3.07
N SER A 477 10.96 -10.70 1.93
CA SER A 477 11.39 -12.07 1.62
C SER A 477 12.58 -12.50 2.49
N THR A 478 12.58 -13.77 2.83
CA THR A 478 13.70 -14.40 3.58
C THR A 478 14.03 -15.74 2.98
N ALA A 479 15.30 -16.11 3.02
CA ALA A 479 15.71 -17.42 2.55
C ALA A 479 16.78 -18.05 3.46
N SER A 480 16.88 -19.36 3.40
CA SER A 480 17.88 -20.16 4.11
C SER A 480 18.32 -21.36 3.28
N GLY A 481 19.51 -21.86 3.55
CA GLY A 481 20.06 -23.04 2.87
C GLY A 481 20.64 -24.04 3.85
N SER A 482 20.45 -25.33 3.57
CA SER A 482 21.07 -26.42 4.31
C SER A 482 21.68 -27.43 3.36
N ILE A 483 22.81 -28.05 3.77
CA ILE A 483 23.49 -29.11 3.01
C ILE A 483 23.38 -30.42 3.78
N ALA A 484 22.95 -31.45 3.10
CA ALA A 484 22.99 -32.83 3.61
C ALA A 484 23.40 -33.78 2.47
N THR A 485 24.47 -34.58 2.69
CA THR A 485 24.91 -35.64 1.78
C THR A 485 24.93 -35.21 0.29
N CYS A 486 25.73 -34.21 -0.04
CA CYS A 486 25.89 -33.69 -1.41
C CYS A 486 24.59 -33.19 -2.06
N LYS A 487 23.65 -32.71 -1.26
CA LYS A 487 22.41 -32.08 -1.68
C LYS A 487 22.19 -30.82 -0.87
N THR A 488 22.00 -29.71 -1.52
CA THR A 488 21.54 -28.47 -0.88
C THR A 488 20.04 -28.39 -0.98
N THR A 489 19.39 -27.94 0.09
CA THR A 489 17.98 -27.52 0.07
C THR A 489 17.93 -26.04 0.39
N ILE A 490 17.39 -25.25 -0.53
CA ILE A 490 17.14 -23.83 -0.37
C ILE A 490 15.65 -23.64 -0.10
N THR A 491 15.34 -23.01 1.03
CA THR A 491 13.97 -22.69 1.44
C THR A 491 13.82 -21.18 1.48
N TRP A 492 12.70 -20.65 0.97
CA TRP A 492 12.40 -19.21 1.05
C TRP A 492 10.94 -18.95 1.32
N ASN A 493 10.67 -17.78 1.95
CA ASN A 493 9.37 -17.18 2.11
C ASN A 493 9.31 -15.91 1.25
N SER A 494 8.23 -15.73 0.52
CA SER A 494 7.95 -14.52 -0.26
C SER A 494 6.46 -14.40 -0.50
N LYS A 495 6.03 -13.29 -1.10
CA LYS A 495 4.63 -13.06 -1.50
C LYS A 495 4.49 -13.18 -3.01
N ASP A 496 3.46 -13.91 -3.44
CA ASP A 496 3.19 -14.13 -4.87
C ASP A 496 1.73 -14.45 -5.17
N VAL A 497 1.47 -14.57 -6.47
CA VAL A 497 0.28 -15.14 -7.09
C VAL A 497 0.69 -16.14 -8.18
N SER A 498 -0.26 -16.94 -8.68
CA SER A 498 0.00 -17.97 -9.72
C SER A 498 0.58 -17.42 -11.04
N ALA A 499 0.40 -16.13 -11.32
CA ALA A 499 1.00 -15.45 -12.49
C ALA A 499 2.49 -15.16 -12.32
N MET A 500 3.05 -15.32 -11.13
CA MET A 500 4.46 -15.09 -10.81
C MET A 500 5.23 -16.41 -10.79
N LYS A 501 6.56 -16.33 -10.83
CA LYS A 501 7.43 -17.50 -10.65
C LYS A 501 8.78 -17.12 -10.06
N TYR A 502 9.50 -18.13 -9.58
CA TYR A 502 10.85 -18.01 -9.04
C TYR A 502 11.85 -18.80 -9.87
N GLU A 503 13.05 -18.29 -10.00
CA GLU A 503 14.21 -18.99 -10.53
C GLU A 503 15.29 -19.05 -9.44
N LEU A 504 15.80 -20.26 -9.17
CA LEU A 504 16.93 -20.46 -8.29
C LEU A 504 18.19 -20.56 -9.13
N GLU A 505 19.17 -19.73 -8.84
CA GLU A 505 20.46 -19.72 -9.51
C GLU A 505 21.56 -20.03 -8.50
N ARG A 506 22.60 -20.74 -8.96
CA ARG A 506 23.78 -21.12 -8.18
C ARG A 506 25.05 -20.58 -8.79
N LYS A 507 26.01 -20.25 -7.93
CA LYS A 507 27.42 -20.08 -8.26
C LYS A 507 28.24 -20.92 -7.30
N ALA A 508 28.86 -21.99 -7.81
CA ALA A 508 29.72 -22.91 -7.06
C ALA A 508 31.21 -22.50 -7.11
N PRO A 509 32.08 -23.06 -6.27
CA PRO A 509 33.53 -22.84 -6.34
C PRO A 509 34.07 -23.16 -7.75
N GLY A 510 34.84 -22.23 -8.32
CA GLY A 510 35.37 -22.32 -9.69
C GLY A 510 34.45 -21.86 -10.80
N GLU A 511 33.15 -21.59 -10.53
CA GLU A 511 32.26 -21.01 -11.52
C GLU A 511 32.45 -19.49 -11.60
N THR A 512 32.43 -18.92 -12.81
CA THR A 512 32.60 -17.48 -13.05
C THR A 512 31.29 -16.69 -12.90
N GLY A 513 30.14 -17.35 -13.09
CA GLY A 513 28.81 -16.73 -13.06
C GLY A 513 27.77 -17.59 -12.36
N PHE A 514 26.59 -17.04 -12.20
CA PHE A 514 25.43 -17.79 -11.70
C PHE A 514 24.76 -18.58 -12.83
N THR A 515 24.32 -19.79 -12.54
CA THR A 515 23.61 -20.68 -13.46
C THR A 515 22.25 -21.02 -12.86
N LYS A 516 21.18 -20.92 -13.64
CA LYS A 516 19.86 -21.37 -13.23
C LYS A 516 19.84 -22.88 -13.01
N ILE A 517 19.40 -23.31 -11.83
CA ILE A 517 19.34 -24.72 -11.43
C ILE A 517 17.90 -25.23 -11.24
N GLY A 518 16.94 -24.33 -11.14
CA GLY A 518 15.54 -24.72 -11.00
C GLY A 518 14.59 -23.54 -11.06
N GLU A 519 13.31 -23.85 -11.17
CA GLU A 519 12.24 -22.86 -11.10
C GLU A 519 11.05 -23.38 -10.28
N GLN A 520 10.27 -22.44 -9.74
CA GLN A 520 9.08 -22.72 -8.97
C GLN A 520 7.99 -21.74 -9.38
N ALA A 521 6.82 -22.22 -9.76
CA ALA A 521 5.65 -21.38 -10.02
C ALA A 521 5.07 -20.82 -8.73
N GLY A 522 4.61 -19.58 -8.76
CA GLY A 522 3.79 -18.97 -7.71
C GLY A 522 2.45 -19.68 -7.57
N LYS A 523 1.68 -19.35 -6.52
CA LYS A 523 0.44 -20.07 -6.17
C LYS A 523 -0.71 -19.14 -5.84
N GLY A 524 -1.91 -19.58 -6.20
CA GLY A 524 -3.17 -18.95 -5.82
C GLY A 524 -3.46 -17.65 -6.58
N ASN A 525 -4.64 -17.07 -6.30
CA ASN A 525 -5.15 -15.88 -6.99
C ASN A 525 -5.12 -14.62 -6.12
N ALA A 526 -4.66 -14.73 -4.87
CA ALA A 526 -4.47 -13.63 -3.94
C ALA A 526 -2.99 -13.50 -3.59
N PHE A 527 -2.47 -12.29 -3.68
CA PHE A 527 -1.10 -11.95 -3.28
C PHE A 527 -0.93 -12.23 -1.79
N ALA A 528 -0.17 -13.25 -1.45
CA ALA A 528 -0.04 -13.75 -0.09
C ALA A 528 1.31 -14.42 0.15
N ASN A 529 1.69 -14.52 1.42
CA ASN A 529 2.90 -15.23 1.83
C ASN A 529 2.85 -16.71 1.44
N ARG A 530 3.97 -17.20 0.90
CA ARG A 530 4.19 -18.59 0.50
C ARG A 530 5.59 -19.03 0.91
N THR A 531 5.69 -20.31 1.24
CA THR A 531 6.97 -20.98 1.51
C THR A 531 7.26 -21.97 0.39
N TYR A 532 8.49 -21.95 -0.08
CA TYR A 532 9.00 -22.82 -1.14
C TYR A 532 10.30 -23.48 -0.73
N ALA A 533 10.60 -24.61 -1.35
CA ALA A 533 11.88 -25.28 -1.22
C ALA A 533 12.30 -25.87 -2.57
N LEU A 534 13.53 -25.65 -2.96
CA LEU A 534 14.17 -26.34 -4.08
C LEU A 534 15.45 -27.01 -3.62
N SER A 535 15.71 -28.18 -4.19
CA SER A 535 16.94 -28.94 -3.92
C SER A 535 17.88 -28.88 -5.10
N ASP A 536 19.16 -28.74 -4.79
CA ASP A 536 20.25 -28.77 -5.76
C ASP A 536 21.18 -29.96 -5.46
N SER A 537 21.54 -30.73 -6.49
CA SER A 537 22.51 -31.78 -6.38
C SER A 537 23.92 -31.22 -6.54
N LEU A 538 24.76 -31.44 -5.55
CA LEU A 538 26.15 -30.98 -5.55
C LEU A 538 27.14 -31.96 -6.15
N ILE A 539 26.67 -32.99 -6.90
CA ILE A 539 27.56 -33.96 -7.55
C ILE A 539 28.58 -33.23 -8.43
N ASN A 540 29.87 -33.57 -8.25
CA ASN A 540 31.02 -32.96 -8.92
C ASN A 540 31.30 -31.49 -8.52
N ILE A 541 30.72 -30.98 -7.43
CA ILE A 541 31.06 -29.70 -6.85
C ILE A 541 32.18 -29.86 -5.84
N GLN A 542 33.21 -29.01 -5.97
CA GLN A 542 34.33 -28.97 -5.03
C GLN A 542 33.95 -28.31 -3.70
N ALA A 543 34.67 -28.68 -2.63
CA ALA A 543 34.51 -28.03 -1.33
C ALA A 543 34.71 -26.50 -1.45
N GLY A 544 33.96 -25.74 -0.69
CA GLY A 544 34.01 -24.28 -0.65
C GLY A 544 32.65 -23.64 -0.52
N THR A 545 32.61 -22.31 -0.63
CA THR A 545 31.39 -21.51 -0.53
C THR A 545 30.60 -21.59 -1.83
N ILE A 546 29.35 -21.97 -1.71
CA ILE A 546 28.36 -21.97 -2.80
C ILE A 546 27.38 -20.85 -2.54
N SER A 547 27.20 -19.97 -3.52
CA SER A 547 26.21 -18.88 -3.47
C SER A 547 24.98 -19.25 -4.26
N TYR A 548 23.82 -19.00 -3.68
CA TYR A 548 22.51 -19.11 -4.32
C TYR A 548 21.84 -17.76 -4.32
N ARG A 549 21.09 -17.45 -5.37
CA ARG A 549 20.21 -16.28 -5.42
C ARG A 549 18.86 -16.68 -5.98
N ILE A 550 17.81 -16.07 -5.42
CA ILE A 550 16.44 -16.32 -5.80
C ILE A 550 15.93 -15.12 -6.58
N ARG A 551 15.63 -15.33 -7.85
CA ARG A 551 15.06 -14.34 -8.74
C ARG A 551 13.56 -14.55 -8.78
N GLN A 552 12.76 -13.55 -8.34
CA GLN A 552 11.30 -13.56 -8.54
C GLN A 552 10.96 -12.82 -9.83
N ILE A 553 10.11 -13.42 -10.63
CA ILE A 553 9.56 -12.85 -11.85
C ILE A 553 8.13 -12.45 -11.53
N PHE A 554 7.88 -11.13 -11.46
CA PHE A 554 6.63 -10.54 -11.03
C PHE A 554 5.61 -10.42 -12.16
N ASP A 555 6.08 -10.38 -13.41
CA ASP A 555 5.25 -10.23 -14.58
C ASP A 555 5.83 -11.04 -15.74
N THR A 556 5.06 -11.99 -16.23
CA THR A 556 5.44 -12.88 -17.34
C THR A 556 4.80 -12.45 -18.67
N THR A 557 3.96 -11.41 -18.66
CA THR A 557 3.12 -11.03 -19.80
C THR A 557 3.77 -9.98 -20.72
N THR A 558 4.77 -9.24 -20.21
CA THR A 558 5.47 -8.20 -20.96
C THR A 558 6.85 -8.65 -21.42
N ALA A 559 7.30 -8.16 -22.59
CA ALA A 559 8.64 -8.42 -23.14
C ALA A 559 9.78 -7.94 -22.21
N THR A 560 9.51 -6.96 -21.35
CA THR A 560 10.38 -6.51 -20.26
C THR A 560 9.89 -7.12 -18.96
N PHE A 561 10.38 -8.31 -18.64
CA PHE A 561 10.03 -8.99 -17.38
C PHE A 561 10.36 -8.11 -16.18
N ALA A 562 9.36 -7.78 -15.37
CA ALA A 562 9.63 -7.25 -14.03
C ALA A 562 10.12 -8.41 -13.18
N ALA A 563 11.43 -8.49 -13.01
CA ALA A 563 12.07 -9.50 -12.19
C ALA A 563 13.17 -8.88 -11.37
N ASP A 564 13.35 -9.37 -10.13
CA ASP A 564 14.44 -8.94 -9.27
C ASP A 564 14.87 -10.11 -8.36
N TYR A 565 16.09 -10.01 -7.83
CA TYR A 565 16.58 -10.93 -6.83
C TYR A 565 16.02 -10.56 -5.47
N ILE A 566 15.24 -11.47 -4.88
CA ILE A 566 14.60 -11.24 -3.59
C ILE A 566 15.48 -11.61 -2.42
N ASP A 567 16.45 -12.53 -2.62
CA ASP A 567 17.44 -12.88 -1.60
C ASP A 567 18.66 -13.57 -2.22
N THR A 568 19.77 -13.56 -1.47
CA THR A 568 21.03 -14.25 -1.79
C THR A 568 21.55 -14.98 -0.56
N ILE A 569 21.86 -16.27 -0.71
CA ILE A 569 22.25 -17.14 0.39
C ILE A 569 23.61 -17.77 0.06
N THR A 570 24.43 -17.97 1.07
CA THR A 570 25.66 -18.75 0.98
C THR A 570 25.57 -19.97 1.87
N VAL A 571 26.07 -21.10 1.35
CA VAL A 571 26.24 -22.33 2.11
C VAL A 571 27.68 -22.81 1.95
N ASN A 572 28.23 -23.46 2.95
CA ASN A 572 29.62 -23.96 2.91
C ASN A 572 29.64 -25.48 2.76
N LEU A 573 30.17 -25.95 1.63
CA LEU A 573 30.39 -27.37 1.37
C LEU A 573 31.77 -27.77 1.97
N THR A 574 31.76 -28.50 3.06
CA THR A 574 32.98 -28.85 3.82
C THR A 574 33.85 -29.92 3.16
N ALA A 575 33.27 -30.75 2.28
CA ALA A 575 33.98 -31.76 1.52
C ALA A 575 33.46 -31.81 0.08
N SER A 576 34.34 -31.99 -0.89
CA SER A 576 33.96 -32.10 -2.30
C SER A 576 33.01 -33.27 -2.53
N CYS A 577 31.90 -33.00 -3.20
CA CYS A 577 30.95 -34.00 -3.64
C CYS A 577 31.35 -34.64 -4.97
N VAL A 578 32.57 -35.11 -5.00
CA VAL A 578 33.04 -35.88 -6.16
C VAL A 578 32.29 -37.22 -6.12
N THR A 579 31.53 -37.54 -7.13
CA THR A 579 31.38 -38.95 -7.39
C THR A 579 32.78 -39.43 -7.62
N THR A 580 33.33 -40.17 -6.64
CA THR A 580 34.32 -41.15 -7.05
C THR A 580 33.63 -41.88 -8.18
N ALA A 581 34.02 -41.60 -9.42
CA ALA A 581 33.68 -42.45 -10.55
C ALA A 581 33.97 -43.85 -9.99
N ALA A 582 32.93 -44.66 -9.82
CA ALA A 582 33.17 -46.05 -9.44
C ALA A 582 34.19 -46.48 -10.45
N ASN A 583 35.40 -46.70 -9.93
CA ASN A 583 36.58 -46.98 -10.74
C ASN A 583 36.06 -47.91 -11.84
N PRO A 584 36.24 -47.67 -13.16
CA PRO A 584 35.57 -48.45 -14.20
C PRO A 584 36.14 -49.88 -14.25
N GLN A 585 36.33 -50.45 -13.09
CA GLN A 585 36.96 -51.72 -12.87
C GLN A 585 35.98 -52.87 -13.00
N ASN A 586 35.05 -52.90 -13.77
CA ASN A 586 34.25 -54.03 -14.21
C ASN A 586 32.87 -53.58 -14.65
N GLU A 587 32.78 -52.88 -15.75
CA GLU A 587 31.50 -52.58 -16.37
C GLU A 587 31.06 -53.75 -17.19
N VAL A 588 29.82 -54.24 -16.98
CA VAL A 588 29.15 -55.25 -17.82
C VAL A 588 27.88 -54.65 -18.36
N VAL A 589 27.76 -54.58 -19.67
CA VAL A 589 26.56 -54.04 -20.34
C VAL A 589 26.10 -55.04 -21.42
N LEU A 590 24.79 -55.30 -21.52
CA LEU A 590 24.18 -56.06 -22.58
C LEU A 590 23.74 -55.18 -23.73
N VAL A 591 24.16 -55.46 -24.96
CA VAL A 591 23.90 -54.55 -26.12
C VAL A 591 23.44 -55.38 -27.33
N PRO A 592 22.25 -55.08 -27.89
CA PRO A 592 21.18 -54.30 -27.33
C PRO A 592 20.40 -54.99 -26.24
N ASN A 593 19.85 -54.26 -25.29
CA ASN A 593 18.92 -54.76 -24.30
C ASN A 593 17.84 -53.70 -24.04
N PRO A 594 16.54 -53.96 -24.36
CA PRO A 594 15.97 -55.19 -24.94
C PRO A 594 16.57 -55.58 -26.29
N THR A 595 16.58 -56.90 -26.57
CA THR A 595 17.04 -57.38 -27.86
C THR A 595 15.87 -57.88 -28.73
N PRO A 596 15.63 -57.27 -29.92
CA PRO A 596 14.65 -57.76 -30.89
C PRO A 596 15.20 -58.85 -31.80
N ARG A 597 16.46 -59.29 -31.63
CA ARG A 597 17.15 -60.26 -32.47
C ARG A 597 17.48 -61.51 -31.70
N ASP A 598 17.85 -62.57 -32.42
CA ASP A 598 18.30 -63.86 -31.85
C ASP A 598 19.75 -63.82 -31.35
N ALA A 599 20.30 -62.63 -31.15
CA ALA A 599 21.65 -62.45 -30.59
C ALA A 599 21.78 -61.09 -29.91
N PHE A 600 22.63 -60.99 -28.92
CA PHE A 600 23.11 -59.76 -28.28
C PHE A 600 24.58 -59.89 -27.98
N ALA A 601 25.25 -58.82 -27.62
CA ALA A 601 26.63 -58.80 -27.18
C ALA A 601 26.74 -58.39 -25.71
N ILE A 602 27.66 -58.99 -24.99
CA ILE A 602 28.05 -58.58 -23.64
C ILE A 602 29.32 -57.76 -23.77
N LYS A 603 29.21 -56.46 -23.48
CA LYS A 603 30.36 -55.56 -23.35
C LYS A 603 30.88 -55.67 -21.92
N ILE A 604 32.13 -56.10 -21.78
CA ILE A 604 32.81 -56.25 -20.49
C ILE A 604 34.08 -55.41 -20.50
N THR A 605 34.13 -54.41 -19.62
CA THR A 605 35.33 -53.57 -19.42
C THR A 605 35.95 -53.93 -18.07
N THR A 606 37.23 -54.34 -18.04
CA THR A 606 37.98 -54.65 -16.80
C THR A 606 39.42 -54.18 -16.95
N THR A 607 40.07 -53.81 -15.84
CA THR A 607 41.48 -53.43 -15.81
C THR A 607 42.39 -54.64 -15.93
N ASN A 608 41.96 -55.81 -15.49
CA ASN A 608 42.76 -57.04 -15.48
C ASN A 608 42.24 -58.07 -16.48
N ALA A 609 43.09 -58.96 -16.94
CA ALA A 609 42.71 -60.11 -17.72
C ALA A 609 41.87 -61.10 -16.87
N ILE A 610 40.82 -61.66 -17.45
CA ILE A 610 40.00 -62.71 -16.83
C ILE A 610 40.14 -63.99 -17.66
N GLN A 611 40.82 -64.97 -17.12
CA GLN A 611 40.85 -66.32 -17.66
C GLN A 611 39.68 -67.12 -17.11
N ASN A 612 39.03 -67.99 -17.95
CA ASN A 612 37.85 -68.76 -17.60
C ASN A 612 36.66 -67.87 -17.21
N LEU A 613 36.41 -66.84 -18.00
CA LEU A 613 35.20 -66.03 -17.90
C LEU A 613 33.99 -66.87 -18.29
N GLN A 614 33.14 -67.25 -17.33
CA GLN A 614 31.93 -68.03 -17.59
C GLN A 614 30.75 -67.07 -17.71
N ILE A 615 29.95 -67.25 -18.77
CA ILE A 615 28.69 -66.59 -19.01
C ILE A 615 27.58 -67.60 -18.87
N ARG A 616 26.61 -67.33 -18.00
CA ARG A 616 25.44 -68.19 -17.76
C ARG A 616 24.18 -67.39 -17.98
N ILE A 617 23.24 -67.88 -18.81
CA ILE A 617 21.95 -67.30 -18.95
C ILE A 617 20.92 -68.25 -18.33
N ALA A 618 20.09 -67.75 -17.44
CA ALA A 618 19.01 -68.49 -16.79
C ALA A 618 17.63 -67.87 -17.12
N ASP A 619 16.61 -68.68 -17.21
CA ASP A 619 15.25 -68.23 -17.29
C ASP A 619 14.71 -67.73 -15.94
N MET A 620 13.47 -67.25 -15.91
CA MET A 620 12.83 -66.72 -14.69
C MET A 620 12.70 -67.77 -13.57
N GLY A 621 12.72 -69.05 -13.91
CA GLY A 621 12.72 -70.16 -12.94
C GLY A 621 14.10 -70.54 -12.45
N GLY A 622 15.18 -69.85 -12.88
CA GLY A 622 16.58 -70.11 -12.50
C GLY A 622 17.23 -71.27 -13.27
N LYS A 623 16.54 -71.88 -14.23
CA LYS A 623 17.09 -72.95 -15.08
C LYS A 623 18.08 -72.34 -16.07
N THR A 624 19.31 -72.87 -16.12
CA THR A 624 20.30 -72.45 -17.10
C THR A 624 19.88 -72.86 -18.51
N VAL A 625 19.78 -71.87 -19.40
CA VAL A 625 19.39 -72.07 -20.81
C VAL A 625 20.53 -71.84 -21.79
N HIS A 626 21.61 -71.21 -21.35
CA HIS A 626 22.84 -71.04 -22.09
C HIS A 626 24.05 -70.93 -21.13
N GLN A 627 25.17 -71.56 -21.50
CA GLN A 627 26.43 -71.39 -20.79
C GLN A 627 27.58 -71.43 -21.78
N SER A 628 28.52 -70.47 -21.59
CA SER A 628 29.74 -70.42 -22.41
C SER A 628 30.93 -69.96 -21.58
N THR A 629 32.17 -70.32 -22.03
CA THR A 629 33.39 -69.92 -21.37
C THR A 629 34.29 -69.18 -22.37
N HIS A 630 34.85 -68.08 -21.92
CA HIS A 630 35.68 -67.19 -22.72
C HIS A 630 36.95 -66.81 -21.96
N SER A 631 37.89 -66.17 -22.64
CA SER A 631 39.04 -65.50 -22.01
C SER A 631 39.08 -64.08 -22.48
N LYS A 632 39.40 -63.17 -21.56
CA LYS A 632 39.43 -61.74 -21.80
C LYS A 632 40.72 -61.13 -21.34
N GLY A 633 41.39 -60.34 -22.21
CA GLY A 633 42.50 -59.47 -21.84
C GLY A 633 42.06 -58.21 -21.05
N PRO A 634 43.01 -57.37 -20.59
CA PRO A 634 42.65 -56.07 -20.04
C PRO A 634 41.95 -55.19 -21.06
N GLY A 635 41.12 -54.24 -20.60
CA GLY A 635 40.36 -53.31 -21.45
C GLY A 635 38.92 -53.77 -21.73
N THR A 636 38.34 -53.38 -22.83
CA THR A 636 36.95 -53.71 -23.22
C THR A 636 36.91 -54.84 -24.23
N VAL A 637 36.03 -55.79 -24.03
CA VAL A 637 35.70 -56.86 -25.00
C VAL A 637 34.20 -56.88 -25.24
N LEU A 638 33.81 -57.18 -26.47
CA LEU A 638 32.45 -57.49 -26.86
C LEU A 638 32.31 -59.00 -27.15
N ILE A 639 31.53 -59.72 -26.39
CA ILE A 639 31.30 -61.14 -26.54
C ILE A 639 29.90 -61.35 -27.14
N PRO A 640 29.80 -61.76 -28.39
CA PRO A 640 28.50 -62.02 -29.02
C PRO A 640 27.91 -63.33 -28.47
N ILE A 641 26.62 -63.32 -28.12
CA ILE A 641 25.88 -64.46 -27.60
C ILE A 641 24.66 -64.70 -28.47
N SER A 642 24.52 -65.94 -28.98
CA SER A 642 23.32 -66.36 -29.68
C SER A 642 22.25 -66.85 -28.72
N ILE A 643 21.04 -66.38 -28.90
CA ILE A 643 19.85 -66.80 -28.15
C ILE A 643 18.72 -67.26 -29.08
N ALA A 644 19.08 -67.74 -30.30
CA ALA A 644 18.11 -68.15 -31.33
C ALA A 644 17.14 -69.22 -30.84
N GLY A 645 17.54 -70.08 -29.91
CA GLY A 645 16.69 -71.15 -29.34
C GLY A 645 15.86 -70.73 -28.12
N LEU A 646 15.94 -69.49 -27.66
CA LEU A 646 15.23 -69.02 -26.47
C LEU A 646 13.86 -68.40 -26.85
N ALA A 647 12.88 -68.64 -26.04
CA ALA A 647 11.54 -68.01 -26.21
C ALA A 647 11.65 -66.49 -25.91
N LYS A 648 10.67 -65.70 -26.37
CA LYS A 648 10.51 -64.31 -25.94
C LYS A 648 10.27 -64.25 -24.44
N GLY A 649 10.92 -63.32 -23.76
CA GLY A 649 10.78 -63.19 -22.32
C GLY A 649 12.00 -62.61 -21.63
N LYS A 650 11.97 -62.65 -20.31
CA LYS A 650 13.01 -62.09 -19.40
C LYS A 650 13.94 -63.20 -18.98
N TYR A 651 15.25 -62.90 -19.02
CA TYR A 651 16.35 -63.80 -18.64
C TYR A 651 17.33 -63.05 -17.73
N PHE A 652 18.13 -63.82 -16.95
CA PHE A 652 19.25 -63.31 -16.17
C PHE A 652 20.58 -63.77 -16.77
N VAL A 653 21.43 -62.84 -17.09
CA VAL A 653 22.77 -63.08 -17.61
C VAL A 653 23.76 -62.88 -16.47
N SER A 654 24.34 -63.96 -15.95
CA SER A 654 25.33 -63.96 -14.89
C SER A 654 26.69 -64.23 -15.45
N ILE A 655 27.67 -63.43 -15.03
CA ILE A 655 29.06 -63.49 -15.49
C ILE A 655 29.96 -63.78 -14.31
N TYR A 656 30.78 -64.86 -14.47
CA TYR A 656 31.69 -65.29 -13.43
C TYR A 656 33.14 -65.23 -13.93
N GLY A 657 34.04 -64.84 -13.07
CA GLY A 657 35.50 -64.89 -13.27
C GLY A 657 36.16 -65.70 -12.17
N LYS A 658 36.95 -66.71 -12.52
CA LYS A 658 37.59 -67.61 -11.55
C LYS A 658 36.58 -68.22 -10.54
N GLY A 659 35.38 -68.49 -10.97
CA GLY A 659 34.30 -69.04 -10.14
C GLY A 659 33.57 -68.03 -9.25
N GLN A 660 33.95 -66.76 -9.23
CA GLN A 660 33.24 -65.70 -8.48
C GLN A 660 32.31 -64.89 -9.39
N LEU A 661 31.12 -64.57 -8.92
CA LEU A 661 30.16 -63.73 -9.63
C LEU A 661 30.69 -62.31 -9.81
N ILE A 662 30.83 -61.84 -11.06
CA ILE A 662 31.24 -60.48 -11.39
C ILE A 662 30.00 -59.59 -11.56
N SER A 663 28.98 -60.04 -12.28
CA SER A 663 27.77 -59.24 -12.54
C SER A 663 26.60 -60.16 -12.90
N THR A 664 25.40 -59.73 -12.58
CA THR A 664 24.15 -60.30 -13.14
C THR A 664 23.37 -59.15 -13.75
N GLN A 665 22.95 -59.32 -15.00
CA GLN A 665 22.16 -58.34 -15.75
C GLN A 665 20.85 -58.98 -16.24
N GLU A 666 19.81 -58.21 -16.29
CA GLU A 666 18.55 -58.63 -16.90
C GLU A 666 18.61 -58.51 -18.43
N LEU A 667 18.22 -59.52 -19.16
CA LEU A 667 18.06 -59.53 -20.60
C LEU A 667 16.60 -59.65 -20.94
N LEU A 668 16.06 -58.76 -21.75
CA LEU A 668 14.71 -58.86 -22.31
C LEU A 668 14.79 -59.22 -23.79
N LYS A 669 14.33 -60.43 -24.16
CA LYS A 669 14.13 -60.85 -25.56
C LYS A 669 12.72 -60.51 -26.00
N LEU A 670 12.60 -59.68 -27.06
CA LEU A 670 11.30 -59.18 -27.58
C LEU A 670 10.70 -60.15 -28.62
#